data_5da168a9ba9a4df5c1d762cd98009eae
#
_entry.id   5da168a9ba9a4df5c1d762cd98009eae
#
_cell.length_a   1.000
_cell.length_b   1.000
_cell.length_c   1.000
_cell.angle_alpha   90.00
_cell.angle_beta   90.00
_cell.angle_gamma   90.00
#
_symmetry.space_group_name_H-M   'P 1'
#
loop_
_entity.id
_entity.type
_entity.pdbx_description
1 polymer ?
#
loop_
_entity_poly.entity_id
_entity_poly.type
_entity_poly.pdbx_seq_one_letter_code
_entity_poly.pdbx_strand_id
1 'polypeptide(L)'
;MLRLLFSFFVFTSLCGYSQTFKGLVVDVDGKAVPLASVVWEGYEISSLANDSGYFEIALPPDTTLEIYGLNITFAGNAGYYEIDDLYSQWTFTMDIRVVLQQVTIYDDASGSYISRIIPIKTEVINRNELRKAACCDLAGCFETQSTVQPQTTNILTNAKELRILGLSGVYNQVLVDGLPLVHGLSYTYGISTLPGSMVENIWVVKGANSVVQGYESMVGQITVFPREGQKAEPFTADLLVNSFNEKHMNAGVAWKDSLWNNYLAVHASLPGGRFDRDDDTFLDLPLLTRYTFYNKWRYRNENEDGWSTFIGARFTEEERIGGQYNFDAETQAGKTDAYGQIVRFTQPELFTKTGYRFNANNKISLLASSQQHFQKSWFGVLNYNAEQWYGYANLQYELFFGGSKQHDLKTGLSFRHLEINEDISFTSDTIPRTFDGGYSRLENIPGVFAESIFSIKKDTLTLITGMRADHHNSFGSRFTPRIMVRWLPVANTDIRLSAGTGWRTVSLFSENINLLTSGRDIQFAESLRPEESLNLGFNVTQRFTLGGTSFTATTDIYHTTFQNQVFPNYDSTTNVAIISNFTGTSISNGFQAELIADVSSTVDLRVAYNYLDVYRIVDGEKTLLPFNAKHRVLGVISIHSPQPRWQFDVNIHYYGEQRLPNTDMLVQEYRQPAASKPFTLTSIQYTQSFKRIEFFAGCENVFDFRQKRPIVNWQNPFSQQFDTSFAWGPTRGREMYVGLRMRV
;
A
#
# COMPACT_ATOMS: atom_id res chain seq x y z
N MET A 1 9.61 -2.22 -54.21
CA MET A 1 10.46 -3.37 -54.43
C MET A 1 11.44 -3.46 -53.28
N LEU A 2 11.03 -4.16 -52.22
CA LEU A 2 11.95 -4.80 -51.24
C LEU A 2 11.06 -5.71 -50.35
N ARG A 3 11.18 -7.00 -50.60
CA ARG A 3 10.55 -8.06 -49.76
C ARG A 3 11.41 -8.21 -48.53
N LEU A 4 10.82 -8.02 -47.35
CA LEU A 4 11.38 -8.45 -46.07
C LEU A 4 10.71 -9.75 -45.66
N LEU A 5 11.54 -10.78 -45.60
CA LEU A 5 11.23 -12.13 -45.16
C LEU A 5 10.88 -12.09 -43.66
N PHE A 6 9.66 -12.50 -43.32
CA PHE A 6 9.31 -12.98 -41.98
C PHE A 6 9.71 -14.44 -41.87
N SER A 7 10.81 -14.71 -41.19
CA SER A 7 11.15 -16.08 -40.79
C SER A 7 10.34 -16.47 -39.57
N PHE A 8 9.31 -17.28 -39.76
CA PHE A 8 8.57 -17.97 -38.72
C PHE A 8 9.49 -19.03 -38.10
N PHE A 9 9.99 -18.80 -36.88
CA PHE A 9 10.58 -19.86 -36.08
C PHE A 9 9.44 -20.69 -35.47
N VAL A 10 9.19 -21.83 -36.09
CA VAL A 10 8.37 -22.88 -35.47
C VAL A 10 9.22 -23.53 -34.40
N PHE A 11 9.01 -23.14 -33.15
CA PHE A 11 9.48 -23.91 -32.02
C PHE A 11 8.60 -25.17 -31.91
N THR A 12 9.13 -26.29 -32.32
CA THR A 12 8.60 -27.60 -31.93
C THR A 12 8.76 -27.74 -30.41
N SER A 13 7.65 -27.56 -29.69
CA SER A 13 7.57 -27.90 -28.28
C SER A 13 7.77 -29.40 -28.13
N LEU A 14 8.93 -29.79 -27.64
CA LEU A 14 9.12 -31.07 -26.96
C LEU A 14 8.25 -31.00 -25.70
N CYS A 15 7.04 -31.55 -25.76
CA CYS A 15 6.26 -31.92 -24.59
C CYS A 15 7.05 -33.03 -23.84
N GLY A 16 7.97 -32.64 -22.97
CA GLY A 16 8.43 -33.52 -21.91
C GLY A 16 7.23 -33.69 -20.96
N TYR A 17 6.69 -34.87 -20.84
CA TYR A 17 5.77 -35.24 -19.76
C TYR A 17 6.52 -35.02 -18.44
N SER A 18 6.26 -33.87 -17.77
CA SER A 18 6.67 -33.69 -16.40
C SER A 18 5.83 -34.64 -15.55
N GLN A 19 6.45 -35.59 -14.91
CA GLN A 19 5.78 -36.44 -13.93
C GLN A 19 5.39 -35.54 -12.74
N THR A 20 4.14 -35.64 -12.27
CA THR A 20 3.62 -34.84 -11.16
C THR A 20 3.20 -35.74 -10.01
N PHE A 21 3.45 -35.26 -8.80
CA PHE A 21 2.88 -35.81 -7.57
C PHE A 21 1.50 -35.22 -7.35
N LYS A 22 0.55 -36.05 -6.89
CA LYS A 22 -0.86 -35.67 -6.77
C LYS A 22 -1.37 -35.91 -5.37
N GLY A 23 -2.15 -34.96 -4.85
CA GLY A 23 -2.71 -35.10 -3.52
C GLY A 23 -3.98 -34.29 -3.31
N LEU A 24 -4.65 -34.60 -2.20
CA LEU A 24 -5.87 -33.93 -1.72
C LEU A 24 -5.59 -33.36 -0.33
N VAL A 25 -5.83 -32.07 -0.14
CA VAL A 25 -5.75 -31.43 1.16
C VAL A 25 -7.14 -31.26 1.74
N VAL A 26 -7.37 -31.79 2.93
CA VAL A 26 -8.62 -31.71 3.68
C VAL A 26 -8.40 -31.17 5.09
N ASP A 27 -9.44 -30.61 5.71
CA ASP A 27 -9.43 -30.26 7.12
C ASP A 27 -9.72 -31.49 8.01
N VAL A 28 -9.66 -31.32 9.30
CA VAL A 28 -9.94 -32.39 10.30
C VAL A 28 -11.38 -32.94 10.21
N ASP A 29 -12.29 -32.21 9.57
CA ASP A 29 -13.68 -32.63 9.32
C ASP A 29 -13.81 -33.33 7.93
N GLY A 30 -12.71 -33.52 7.20
CA GLY A 30 -12.67 -34.12 5.88
C GLY A 30 -13.10 -33.20 4.72
N LYS A 31 -13.21 -31.91 4.98
CA LYS A 31 -13.59 -30.92 3.97
C LYS A 31 -12.37 -30.44 3.19
N ALA A 32 -12.53 -30.26 1.89
CA ALA A 32 -11.49 -29.74 1.01
C ALA A 32 -10.91 -28.40 1.47
N VAL A 33 -9.60 -28.26 1.39
CA VAL A 33 -8.85 -27.03 1.71
C VAL A 33 -8.38 -26.39 0.42
N PRO A 34 -9.16 -25.51 -0.21
CA PRO A 34 -8.76 -24.84 -1.42
C PRO A 34 -7.65 -23.84 -1.16
N LEU A 35 -6.75 -23.67 -2.11
CA LEU A 35 -5.59 -22.76 -2.02
C LEU A 35 -4.59 -23.12 -0.91
N ALA A 36 -4.55 -24.37 -0.45
CA ALA A 36 -3.44 -24.82 0.37
C ALA A 36 -2.16 -24.79 -0.49
N SER A 37 -1.15 -24.11 -0.02
CA SER A 37 0.16 -24.07 -0.68
C SER A 37 0.94 -25.33 -0.34
N VAL A 38 1.44 -26.00 -1.35
CA VAL A 38 2.17 -27.27 -1.25
C VAL A 38 3.57 -27.06 -1.81
N VAL A 39 4.60 -27.34 -1.00
CA VAL A 39 6.00 -27.05 -1.35
C VAL A 39 6.89 -28.23 -0.97
N TRP A 40 7.75 -28.70 -1.87
CA TRP A 40 8.77 -29.68 -1.53
C TRP A 40 9.86 -29.07 -0.65
N GLU A 41 10.20 -29.74 0.45
CA GLU A 41 11.29 -29.29 1.33
C GLU A 41 12.63 -29.28 0.58
N GLY A 42 13.34 -28.16 0.67
CA GLY A 42 14.63 -27.97 -0.01
C GLY A 42 14.56 -27.68 -1.50
N TYR A 43 13.36 -27.54 -2.07
CA TYR A 43 13.15 -27.20 -3.48
C TYR A 43 12.23 -26.00 -3.62
N GLU A 44 12.47 -25.17 -4.64
CA GLU A 44 11.58 -24.05 -5.00
C GLU A 44 10.43 -24.54 -5.94
N ILE A 45 9.88 -25.72 -5.68
CA ILE A 45 8.79 -26.31 -6.46
C ILE A 45 7.53 -26.28 -5.59
N SER A 46 6.53 -25.55 -6.03
CA SER A 46 5.28 -25.37 -5.30
C SER A 46 4.05 -25.57 -6.19
N SER A 47 2.91 -25.80 -5.57
CA SER A 47 1.60 -25.85 -6.21
C SER A 47 0.53 -25.40 -5.22
N LEU A 48 -0.64 -25.00 -5.74
CA LEU A 48 -1.81 -24.68 -4.95
C LEU A 48 -2.91 -25.72 -5.13
N ALA A 49 -3.57 -26.05 -4.04
CA ALA A 49 -4.75 -26.88 -4.09
C ALA A 49 -5.91 -26.11 -4.77
N ASN A 50 -6.61 -26.75 -5.68
CA ASN A 50 -7.80 -26.21 -6.35
C ASN A 50 -9.03 -26.15 -5.41
N ASP A 51 -10.18 -25.75 -5.93
CA ASP A 51 -11.43 -25.61 -5.17
C ASP A 51 -11.91 -26.89 -4.46
N SER A 52 -11.52 -28.05 -4.94
CA SER A 52 -11.80 -29.36 -4.33
C SER A 52 -10.66 -29.83 -3.41
N GLY A 53 -9.68 -28.99 -3.11
CA GLY A 53 -8.52 -29.36 -2.28
C GLY A 53 -7.47 -30.20 -3.00
N TYR A 54 -7.67 -30.49 -4.28
CA TYR A 54 -6.76 -31.33 -5.08
C TYR A 54 -5.62 -30.46 -5.64
N PHE A 55 -4.40 -31.03 -5.62
CA PHE A 55 -3.23 -30.38 -6.19
C PHE A 55 -2.40 -31.36 -7.03
N GLU A 56 -1.66 -30.79 -7.97
CA GLU A 56 -0.61 -31.45 -8.73
C GLU A 56 0.66 -30.62 -8.64
N ILE A 57 1.75 -31.23 -8.23
CA ILE A 57 3.05 -30.58 -8.09
C ILE A 57 4.11 -31.35 -8.87
N ALA A 58 5.02 -30.68 -9.58
CA ALA A 58 6.10 -31.32 -10.30
C ALA A 58 6.99 -32.11 -9.32
N LEU A 59 7.48 -33.28 -9.74
CA LEU A 59 8.40 -34.06 -8.92
C LEU A 59 9.70 -33.28 -8.67
N PRO A 60 10.35 -33.49 -7.50
CA PRO A 60 11.66 -32.92 -7.23
C PRO A 60 12.68 -33.43 -8.26
N PRO A 61 13.73 -32.63 -8.57
CA PRO A 61 14.75 -33.02 -9.56
C PRO A 61 15.54 -34.27 -9.21
N ASP A 62 15.65 -34.56 -7.93
CA ASP A 62 16.27 -35.78 -7.42
C ASP A 62 15.17 -36.71 -6.92
N THR A 63 14.89 -37.79 -7.65
CA THR A 63 13.88 -38.80 -7.33
C THR A 63 14.48 -40.07 -6.75
N THR A 64 15.73 -40.02 -6.25
CA THR A 64 16.47 -41.15 -5.70
C THR A 64 16.45 -41.27 -4.18
N LEU A 65 15.86 -40.29 -3.49
CA LEU A 65 15.69 -40.29 -2.04
C LEU A 65 14.64 -41.33 -1.62
N GLU A 66 14.80 -41.95 -0.47
CA GLU A 66 13.81 -42.86 0.10
C GLU A 66 12.61 -42.13 0.71
N ILE A 67 12.80 -40.90 1.17
CA ILE A 67 11.75 -40.05 1.80
C ILE A 67 11.90 -38.60 1.32
N TYR A 68 10.77 -37.96 1.00
CA TYR A 68 10.70 -36.57 0.58
C TYR A 68 9.84 -35.76 1.56
N GLY A 69 10.31 -34.61 1.99
CA GLY A 69 9.55 -33.69 2.82
C GLY A 69 8.57 -32.84 1.99
N LEU A 70 7.29 -32.83 2.37
CA LEU A 70 6.27 -32.00 1.76
C LEU A 70 5.70 -31.07 2.81
N ASN A 71 5.86 -29.77 2.61
CA ASN A 71 5.25 -28.72 3.43
C ASN A 71 3.92 -28.30 2.83
N ILE A 72 2.85 -28.40 3.59
CA ILE A 72 1.53 -27.88 3.21
C ILE A 72 1.15 -26.77 4.15
N THR A 73 0.87 -25.58 3.60
CA THR A 73 0.53 -24.41 4.40
C THR A 73 -0.82 -23.84 3.96
N PHE A 74 -1.63 -23.44 4.93
CA PHE A 74 -2.91 -22.80 4.69
C PHE A 74 -3.33 -21.94 5.88
N ALA A 75 -3.64 -20.68 5.65
CA ALA A 75 -4.19 -19.78 6.67
C ALA A 75 -3.36 -19.66 7.95
N GLY A 76 -2.02 -19.74 7.83
CA GLY A 76 -1.10 -19.67 8.97
C GLY A 76 -0.86 -21.00 9.67
N ASN A 77 -1.54 -22.06 9.25
CA ASN A 77 -1.26 -23.41 9.69
C ASN A 77 -0.30 -24.08 8.71
N ALA A 78 0.65 -24.86 9.22
CA ALA A 78 1.61 -25.61 8.43
C ALA A 78 1.59 -27.07 8.85
N GLY A 79 1.58 -27.98 7.88
CA GLY A 79 1.75 -29.41 8.08
C GLY A 79 3.01 -29.84 7.32
N TYR A 80 3.84 -30.65 7.99
CA TYR A 80 4.98 -31.32 7.37
C TYR A 80 4.62 -32.80 7.20
N TYR A 81 4.86 -33.33 6.00
CA TYR A 81 4.52 -34.72 5.66
C TYR A 81 5.70 -35.37 4.99
N GLU A 82 6.02 -36.60 5.39
CA GLU A 82 7.04 -37.43 4.79
C GLU A 82 6.40 -38.32 3.72
N ILE A 83 6.91 -38.25 2.49
CA ILE A 83 6.39 -38.93 1.32
C ILE A 83 7.41 -40.00 0.93
N ASP A 84 7.02 -41.27 1.01
CA ASP A 84 7.82 -42.44 0.63
C ASP A 84 7.44 -43.01 -0.74
N ASP A 85 6.27 -42.60 -1.29
CA ASP A 85 5.82 -42.98 -2.62
C ASP A 85 5.34 -41.77 -3.43
N LEU A 86 6.18 -41.34 -4.37
CA LEU A 86 5.95 -40.21 -5.27
C LEU A 86 4.86 -40.46 -6.35
N TYR A 87 4.44 -41.69 -6.52
CA TYR A 87 3.54 -42.11 -7.60
C TYR A 87 2.13 -42.45 -7.12
N SER A 88 1.90 -42.49 -5.81
CA SER A 88 0.59 -42.69 -5.20
C SER A 88 -0.14 -41.35 -5.00
N GLN A 89 -1.47 -41.42 -4.91
CA GLN A 89 -2.29 -40.26 -4.52
C GLN A 89 -2.45 -40.22 -3.00
N TRP A 90 -2.12 -39.11 -2.38
CA TRP A 90 -2.17 -38.90 -0.95
C TRP A 90 -3.30 -37.99 -0.52
N THR A 91 -3.79 -38.21 0.70
CA THR A 91 -4.74 -37.27 1.38
C THR A 91 -4.06 -36.71 2.61
N PHE A 92 -3.95 -35.40 2.66
CA PHE A 92 -3.29 -34.65 3.73
C PHE A 92 -4.35 -33.97 4.59
N THR A 93 -4.34 -34.24 5.89
CA THR A 93 -5.28 -33.65 6.82
C THR A 93 -4.65 -32.50 7.58
N MET A 94 -5.19 -31.29 7.47
CA MET A 94 -4.72 -30.12 8.17
C MET A 94 -5.67 -29.69 9.30
N ASP A 95 -5.14 -29.35 10.48
CA ASP A 95 -5.92 -28.71 11.55
C ASP A 95 -6.02 -27.20 11.26
N ILE A 96 -7.11 -26.81 10.62
CA ILE A 96 -7.31 -25.42 10.21
C ILE A 96 -8.06 -24.66 11.29
N ARG A 97 -7.36 -23.77 11.97
CA ARG A 97 -7.93 -22.83 12.92
C ARG A 97 -7.87 -21.44 12.35
N VAL A 98 -9.00 -20.87 11.94
CA VAL A 98 -9.05 -19.51 11.40
C VAL A 98 -8.90 -18.51 12.53
N VAL A 99 -7.73 -17.93 12.67
CA VAL A 99 -7.48 -16.79 13.55
C VAL A 99 -7.51 -15.52 12.70
N LEU A 100 -8.53 -14.69 12.84
CA LEU A 100 -8.79 -13.49 12.03
C LEU A 100 -7.78 -12.33 12.18
N GLN A 101 -6.78 -12.51 13.04
CA GLN A 101 -5.66 -11.54 13.19
C GLN A 101 -4.34 -12.20 12.84
N GLN A 102 -3.81 -12.04 11.72
CA GLN A 102 -2.60 -12.68 11.21
C GLN A 102 -2.80 -14.09 10.69
N VAL A 103 -3.69 -14.22 9.74
CA VAL A 103 -3.55 -15.32 8.79
C VAL A 103 -2.29 -15.03 7.98
N THR A 104 -1.17 -15.60 8.38
CA THR A 104 0.02 -15.60 7.54
C THR A 104 -0.24 -16.63 6.45
N ILE A 105 -0.87 -16.21 5.38
CA ILE A 105 -1.04 -17.01 4.19
C ILE A 105 0.31 -17.02 3.51
N TYR A 106 0.98 -18.16 3.52
CA TYR A 106 2.09 -18.42 2.63
C TYR A 106 1.48 -18.85 1.32
N ASP A 107 1.46 -17.93 0.43
CA ASP A 107 0.95 -18.18 -0.90
C ASP A 107 2.09 -18.02 -1.89
N ASP A 108 2.54 -19.13 -2.46
CA ASP A 108 3.31 -19.16 -3.69
C ASP A 108 2.40 -18.95 -4.91
N ALA A 109 1.21 -18.34 -4.71
CA ALA A 109 0.37 -17.91 -5.80
C ALA A 109 1.15 -16.99 -6.73
N SER A 110 0.90 -17.08 -8.00
CA SER A 110 1.60 -16.34 -9.06
C SER A 110 1.41 -14.81 -9.02
N GLY A 111 0.78 -14.27 -7.98
CA GLY A 111 0.54 -12.83 -7.90
C GLY A 111 -0.40 -12.41 -6.79
N SER A 112 -1.13 -11.30 -6.96
CA SER A 112 -2.12 -10.86 -5.98
C SER A 112 -3.46 -11.59 -6.17
N TYR A 113 -4.17 -11.82 -5.06
CA TYR A 113 -5.43 -12.57 -5.05
C TYR A 113 -6.40 -12.02 -4.00
N ILE A 114 -7.68 -12.37 -4.14
CA ILE A 114 -8.73 -12.06 -3.15
C ILE A 114 -8.83 -13.20 -2.15
N SER A 115 -8.58 -12.88 -0.86
CA SER A 115 -8.65 -13.87 0.22
C SER A 115 -10.04 -14.52 0.32
N ARG A 116 -10.05 -15.84 0.41
CA ARG A 116 -11.27 -16.64 0.64
C ARG A 116 -11.59 -16.84 2.10
N ILE A 117 -10.59 -16.71 2.95
CA ILE A 117 -10.66 -17.05 4.38
C ILE A 117 -11.16 -15.85 5.17
N ILE A 118 -10.60 -14.68 4.88
CA ILE A 118 -10.96 -13.44 5.56
C ILE A 118 -12.37 -13.05 5.13
N PRO A 119 -13.33 -12.91 6.05
CA PRO A 119 -14.70 -12.53 5.69
C PRO A 119 -14.81 -11.16 5.05
N ILE A 120 -13.93 -10.23 5.45
CA ILE A 120 -13.75 -8.91 4.82
C ILE A 120 -13.08 -9.10 3.46
N LYS A 121 -13.55 -8.42 2.41
CA LYS A 121 -12.89 -8.47 1.10
C LYS A 121 -11.47 -7.92 1.22
N THR A 122 -10.50 -8.81 1.24
CA THR A 122 -9.08 -8.46 1.35
C THR A 122 -8.36 -8.89 0.07
N GLU A 123 -7.77 -7.93 -0.60
CA GLU A 123 -6.81 -8.16 -1.67
C GLU A 123 -5.43 -8.36 -1.03
N VAL A 124 -4.80 -9.47 -1.32
CA VAL A 124 -3.46 -9.82 -0.83
C VAL A 124 -2.47 -9.66 -1.97
N ILE A 125 -1.47 -8.82 -1.78
CA ILE A 125 -0.35 -8.59 -2.69
C ILE A 125 0.84 -9.32 -2.07
N ASN A 126 1.22 -10.45 -2.65
CA ASN A 126 2.31 -11.24 -2.13
C ASN A 126 3.68 -10.80 -2.69
N ARG A 127 4.74 -11.43 -2.20
CA ARG A 127 6.11 -11.13 -2.60
C ARG A 127 6.37 -11.36 -4.09
N ASN A 128 5.72 -12.35 -4.72
CA ASN A 128 5.87 -12.61 -6.14
C ASN A 128 5.29 -11.47 -6.98
N GLU A 129 4.16 -10.90 -6.56
CA GLU A 129 3.60 -9.71 -7.19
C GLU A 129 4.51 -8.48 -7.01
N LEU A 130 5.05 -8.27 -5.80
CA LEU A 130 5.96 -7.16 -5.50
C LEU A 130 7.26 -7.16 -6.32
N ARG A 131 7.62 -8.29 -6.92
CA ARG A 131 8.80 -8.43 -7.77
C ARG A 131 8.57 -8.07 -9.23
N LYS A 132 7.30 -7.92 -9.68
CA LYS A 132 6.95 -7.60 -11.07
C LYS A 132 7.22 -6.14 -11.45
N ALA A 133 7.62 -5.31 -10.50
CA ALA A 133 7.99 -3.91 -10.70
C ALA A 133 9.14 -3.51 -9.78
N ALA A 134 9.81 -2.39 -10.06
CA ALA A 134 10.84 -1.83 -9.20
C ALA A 134 10.21 -1.18 -7.96
N CYS A 135 10.11 -1.94 -6.87
CA CYS A 135 9.52 -1.48 -5.61
C CYS A 135 10.60 -0.88 -4.70
N CYS A 136 10.98 0.39 -4.92
CA CYS A 136 11.97 1.08 -4.09
C CYS A 136 11.40 1.55 -2.75
N ASP A 137 10.11 1.89 -2.71
CA ASP A 137 9.35 2.27 -1.51
C ASP A 137 7.94 1.66 -1.53
N LEU A 138 7.16 1.87 -0.46
CA LEU A 138 5.81 1.31 -0.39
C LEU A 138 4.89 1.80 -1.52
N ALA A 139 5.08 3.02 -2.05
CA ALA A 139 4.26 3.51 -3.16
C ALA A 139 4.52 2.71 -4.44
N GLY A 140 5.78 2.38 -4.75
CA GLY A 140 6.16 1.55 -5.91
C GLY A 140 5.59 0.13 -5.85
N CYS A 141 5.24 -0.38 -4.66
CA CYS A 141 4.66 -1.72 -4.50
C CYS A 141 3.24 -1.85 -5.11
N PHE A 142 2.61 -0.77 -5.53
CA PHE A 142 1.25 -0.76 -6.09
C PHE A 142 1.20 -0.57 -7.61
N GLU A 143 2.33 -0.58 -8.31
CA GLU A 143 2.39 -0.39 -9.77
C GLU A 143 1.62 -1.46 -10.57
N THR A 144 1.41 -2.64 -10.01
CA THR A 144 0.64 -3.73 -10.64
C THR A 144 -0.80 -3.80 -10.14
N GLN A 145 -1.25 -2.82 -9.34
CA GLN A 145 -2.53 -2.87 -8.65
C GLN A 145 -3.52 -1.84 -9.19
N SER A 146 -4.80 -2.23 -9.24
CA SER A 146 -5.89 -1.35 -9.66
C SER A 146 -6.57 -0.63 -8.49
N THR A 147 -6.50 -1.22 -7.29
CA THR A 147 -7.22 -0.79 -6.10
C THR A 147 -6.59 0.42 -5.44
N VAL A 148 -5.27 0.43 -5.30
CA VAL A 148 -4.49 1.51 -4.71
C VAL A 148 -3.74 2.25 -5.79
N GLN A 149 -3.85 3.57 -5.78
CA GLN A 149 -3.16 4.44 -6.73
C GLN A 149 -2.12 5.28 -6.01
N PRO A 150 -0.83 5.08 -6.28
CA PRO A 150 0.19 6.05 -5.94
C PRO A 150 -0.03 7.35 -6.72
N GLN A 151 -0.07 8.48 -6.02
CA GLN A 151 -0.22 9.81 -6.62
C GLN A 151 0.83 10.74 -6.06
N THR A 152 1.57 11.42 -6.93
CA THR A 152 2.45 12.53 -6.53
C THR A 152 1.60 13.73 -6.13
N THR A 153 1.80 14.25 -4.94
CA THR A 153 1.08 15.40 -4.39
C THR A 153 1.86 16.70 -4.52
N ASN A 154 3.19 16.58 -4.61
CA ASN A 154 4.07 17.74 -4.79
C ASN A 154 5.20 17.38 -5.75
N ILE A 155 5.41 18.21 -6.76
CA ILE A 155 6.39 17.99 -7.84
C ILE A 155 7.81 18.14 -7.30
N LEU A 156 8.07 19.17 -6.52
CA LEU A 156 9.42 19.51 -6.06
C LEU A 156 9.95 18.51 -5.03
N THR A 157 9.11 18.08 -4.08
CA THR A 157 9.51 17.12 -3.04
C THR A 157 9.34 15.66 -3.46
N ASN A 158 8.64 15.41 -4.57
CA ASN A 158 8.16 14.08 -4.96
C ASN A 158 7.44 13.36 -3.81
N ALA A 159 6.67 14.12 -3.03
CA ALA A 159 5.80 13.55 -2.00
C ALA A 159 4.67 12.75 -2.68
N LYS A 160 4.35 11.59 -2.13
CA LYS A 160 3.34 10.67 -2.69
C LYS A 160 2.30 10.31 -1.65
N GLU A 161 1.08 10.07 -2.10
CA GLU A 161 0.00 9.47 -1.30
C GLU A 161 -0.54 8.20 -1.97
N LEU A 162 -1.21 7.36 -1.20
CA LEU A 162 -1.88 6.15 -1.70
C LEU A 162 -3.39 6.41 -1.73
N ARG A 163 -3.96 6.61 -2.91
CA ARG A 163 -5.39 6.86 -3.10
C ARG A 163 -6.17 5.56 -3.21
N ILE A 164 -7.33 5.51 -2.56
CA ILE A 164 -8.34 4.46 -2.74
C ILE A 164 -9.67 5.15 -3.07
N LEU A 165 -10.44 4.61 -4.00
CA LEU A 165 -11.74 5.16 -4.44
C LEU A 165 -11.67 6.61 -4.94
N GLY A 166 -10.53 7.04 -5.47
CA GLY A 166 -10.30 8.41 -5.96
C GLY A 166 -10.16 9.47 -4.86
N LEU A 167 -10.03 9.05 -3.60
CA LEU A 167 -9.90 9.92 -2.45
C LEU A 167 -8.46 9.97 -1.95
N SER A 168 -8.07 11.10 -1.34
CA SER A 168 -6.73 11.32 -0.80
C SER A 168 -6.31 10.23 0.17
N GLY A 169 -5.02 9.94 0.21
CA GLY A 169 -4.39 8.95 1.08
C GLY A 169 -4.62 9.19 2.57
N VAL A 170 -4.94 10.42 2.97
CA VAL A 170 -5.26 10.80 4.37
C VAL A 170 -6.52 10.11 4.91
N TYR A 171 -7.41 9.62 4.04
CA TYR A 171 -8.62 8.88 4.41
C TYR A 171 -8.39 7.37 4.51
N ASN A 172 -7.20 6.90 4.19
CA ASN A 172 -6.80 5.50 4.30
C ASN A 172 -5.98 5.28 5.57
N GLN A 173 -6.28 4.20 6.26
CA GLN A 173 -5.45 3.77 7.36
C GLN A 173 -4.31 2.88 6.84
N VAL A 174 -3.06 3.28 7.08
CA VAL A 174 -1.87 2.48 6.72
C VAL A 174 -1.25 1.91 7.98
N LEU A 175 -1.16 0.58 8.04
CA LEU A 175 -0.65 -0.17 9.19
C LEU A 175 0.59 -0.99 8.81
N VAL A 176 1.50 -1.17 9.76
CA VAL A 176 2.59 -2.15 9.71
C VAL A 176 2.45 -3.10 10.88
N ASP A 177 2.29 -4.40 10.64
CA ASP A 177 1.99 -5.42 11.67
C ASP A 177 0.77 -5.05 12.58
N GLY A 178 -0.20 -4.30 12.04
CA GLY A 178 -1.38 -3.84 12.77
C GLY A 178 -1.20 -2.54 13.57
N LEU A 179 -0.02 -1.90 13.49
CA LEU A 179 0.30 -0.63 14.14
C LEU A 179 0.26 0.52 13.13
N PRO A 180 -0.29 1.70 13.48
CA PRO A 180 -0.37 2.84 12.55
C PRO A 180 1.02 3.31 12.08
N LEU A 181 1.20 3.41 10.74
CA LEU A 181 2.42 3.92 10.10
C LEU A 181 2.35 5.41 9.83
N VAL A 182 1.19 5.88 9.35
CA VAL A 182 1.00 7.24 8.83
C VAL A 182 0.04 7.99 9.75
N HIS A 183 0.51 9.07 10.34
CA HIS A 183 -0.23 9.97 11.22
C HIS A 183 0.51 11.30 11.39
N GLY A 184 -0.20 12.39 11.60
CA GLY A 184 0.40 13.71 11.84
C GLY A 184 1.40 14.13 10.76
N LEU A 185 2.64 14.43 11.14
CA LEU A 185 3.72 14.86 10.23
C LEU A 185 4.11 13.78 9.21
N SER A 186 3.89 12.50 9.52
CA SER A 186 4.24 11.41 8.61
C SER A 186 3.30 11.26 7.41
N TYR A 187 2.22 12.05 7.29
CA TYR A 187 1.35 12.03 6.10
C TYR A 187 2.12 12.38 4.82
N THR A 188 3.09 13.28 4.88
CA THR A 188 3.82 13.73 3.70
C THR A 188 4.77 12.65 3.16
N TYR A 189 5.56 12.02 4.03
CA TYR A 189 6.67 11.13 3.61
C TYR A 189 6.61 9.73 4.21
N GLY A 190 5.70 9.45 5.15
CA GLY A 190 5.67 8.20 5.92
C GLY A 190 5.57 6.94 5.07
N ILE A 191 4.81 6.96 3.96
CA ILE A 191 4.72 5.80 3.06
C ILE A 191 6.05 5.50 2.33
N SER A 192 6.88 6.52 2.11
CA SER A 192 8.18 6.34 1.49
C SER A 192 9.23 5.77 2.45
N THR A 193 9.01 5.81 3.77
CA THR A 193 9.99 5.33 4.77
C THR A 193 10.12 3.81 4.83
N LEU A 194 9.20 3.08 4.20
CA LEU A 194 9.21 1.62 4.19
C LEU A 194 9.68 1.08 2.83
N PRO A 195 10.91 0.55 2.74
CA PRO A 195 11.44 -0.06 1.52
C PRO A 195 10.66 -1.33 1.13
N GLY A 196 10.36 -1.50 -0.16
CA GLY A 196 9.66 -2.67 -0.66
C GLY A 196 10.40 -3.99 -0.43
N SER A 197 11.72 -3.98 -0.36
CA SER A 197 12.55 -5.16 -0.05
C SER A 197 12.30 -5.75 1.34
N MET A 198 11.79 -4.94 2.30
CA MET A 198 11.44 -5.36 3.66
C MET A 198 10.03 -5.96 3.75
N VAL A 199 9.22 -5.83 2.71
CA VAL A 199 7.82 -6.24 2.69
C VAL A 199 7.70 -7.71 2.28
N GLU A 200 6.92 -8.48 3.03
CA GLU A 200 6.53 -9.85 2.72
C GLU A 200 5.21 -9.88 1.95
N ASN A 201 4.18 -9.23 2.48
CA ASN A 201 2.91 -9.07 1.81
C ASN A 201 2.19 -7.79 2.25
N ILE A 202 1.21 -7.37 1.44
CA ILE A 202 0.36 -6.22 1.71
C ILE A 202 -1.09 -6.65 1.57
N TRP A 203 -1.91 -6.29 2.55
CA TRP A 203 -3.34 -6.51 2.50
C TRP A 203 -4.06 -5.19 2.28
N VAL A 204 -4.93 -5.17 1.30
CA VAL A 204 -5.73 -4.00 0.94
C VAL A 204 -7.21 -4.31 1.13
N VAL A 205 -7.88 -3.47 1.90
CA VAL A 205 -9.33 -3.51 2.11
C VAL A 205 -9.91 -2.18 1.71
N LYS A 206 -10.93 -2.20 0.85
CA LYS A 206 -11.70 -1.00 0.47
C LYS A 206 -12.89 -0.80 1.40
N GLY A 207 -13.26 0.45 1.61
CA GLY A 207 -14.40 0.82 2.44
C GLY A 207 -14.11 0.77 3.95
N ALA A 208 -15.17 0.87 4.74
CA ALA A 208 -15.09 0.74 6.19
C ALA A 208 -14.68 -0.68 6.56
N ASN A 209 -13.64 -0.81 7.39
CA ASN A 209 -13.05 -2.08 7.81
C ASN A 209 -13.34 -2.37 9.30
N SER A 210 -12.57 -3.26 9.93
CA SER A 210 -12.63 -3.58 11.35
C SER A 210 -12.51 -2.33 12.24
N VAL A 211 -13.27 -2.28 13.34
CA VAL A 211 -13.19 -1.24 14.37
C VAL A 211 -12.01 -1.44 15.32
N VAL A 212 -11.40 -2.61 15.30
CA VAL A 212 -10.35 -3.03 16.25
C VAL A 212 -9.08 -2.17 16.10
N GLN A 213 -8.68 -1.87 14.84
CA GLN A 213 -7.49 -1.08 14.57
C GLN A 213 -7.70 0.44 14.65
N GLY A 214 -8.93 0.91 14.78
CA GLY A 214 -9.22 2.34 14.94
C GLY A 214 -10.40 2.84 14.12
N TYR A 215 -10.55 4.15 14.16
CA TYR A 215 -11.67 4.89 13.56
C TYR A 215 -11.32 5.51 12.19
N GLU A 216 -10.04 5.61 11.83
CA GLU A 216 -9.54 6.38 10.68
C GLU A 216 -9.68 5.67 9.32
N SER A 217 -10.03 4.38 9.29
CA SER A 217 -10.32 3.69 8.02
C SER A 217 -11.65 4.19 7.46
N MET A 218 -11.63 5.34 6.78
CA MET A 218 -12.81 6.00 6.22
C MET A 218 -13.15 5.45 4.82
N VAL A 219 -12.13 5.17 3.99
CA VAL A 219 -12.31 4.68 2.62
C VAL A 219 -11.51 3.44 2.30
N GLY A 220 -10.55 3.08 3.15
CA GLY A 220 -9.78 1.86 3.02
C GLY A 220 -8.72 1.67 4.09
N GLN A 221 -8.15 0.48 4.08
CA GLN A 221 -7.04 0.12 4.95
C GLN A 221 -5.99 -0.64 4.15
N ILE A 222 -4.74 -0.28 4.37
CA ILE A 222 -3.56 -0.94 3.83
C ILE A 222 -2.77 -1.48 5.01
N THR A 223 -2.60 -2.79 5.10
CA THR A 223 -1.80 -3.42 6.14
C THR A 223 -0.57 -4.07 5.52
N VAL A 224 0.60 -3.62 5.92
CA VAL A 224 1.88 -4.13 5.46
C VAL A 224 2.44 -5.10 6.49
N PHE A 225 2.86 -6.25 6.02
CA PHE A 225 3.54 -7.25 6.83
C PHE A 225 5.01 -7.31 6.41
N PRO A 226 5.94 -6.82 7.25
CA PRO A 226 7.37 -6.97 7.02
C PRO A 226 7.79 -8.45 7.10
N ARG A 227 8.93 -8.76 6.50
CA ARG A 227 9.55 -10.08 6.61
C ARG A 227 9.83 -10.45 8.06
N GLU A 228 9.74 -11.73 8.34
CA GLU A 228 9.98 -12.30 9.66
C GLU A 228 11.12 -13.31 9.63
N GLY A 229 11.92 -13.33 10.70
CA GLY A 229 13.10 -14.19 10.80
C GLY A 229 12.81 -15.68 10.70
N GLN A 230 11.59 -16.13 11.01
CA GLN A 230 11.20 -17.54 10.89
C GLN A 230 11.20 -18.02 9.44
N LYS A 231 10.93 -17.12 8.48
CA LYS A 231 10.63 -17.44 7.08
C LYS A 231 11.52 -16.74 6.07
N ALA A 232 12.16 -15.65 6.49
CA ALA A 232 13.12 -14.95 5.64
C ALA A 232 14.36 -15.82 5.40
N GLU A 233 14.96 -15.64 4.23
CA GLU A 233 16.25 -16.23 3.92
C GLU A 233 17.29 -15.74 4.92
N PRO A 234 18.29 -16.56 5.34
CA PRO A 234 19.31 -16.16 6.31
C PRO A 234 20.03 -14.87 5.96
N PHE A 235 20.28 -14.64 4.66
CA PHE A 235 20.85 -13.40 4.16
C PHE A 235 20.21 -13.00 2.83
N THR A 236 19.87 -11.74 2.69
CA THR A 236 19.40 -11.12 1.44
C THR A 236 20.15 -9.83 1.18
N ALA A 237 20.43 -9.54 -0.10
CA ALA A 237 20.96 -8.26 -0.52
C ALA A 237 20.35 -7.88 -1.88
N ASP A 238 19.92 -6.62 -2.02
CA ASP A 238 19.36 -6.09 -3.26
C ASP A 238 20.09 -4.79 -3.62
N LEU A 239 20.41 -4.65 -4.90
CA LEU A 239 20.99 -3.45 -5.48
C LEU A 239 20.16 -3.07 -6.71
N LEU A 240 19.78 -1.81 -6.81
CA LEU A 240 19.12 -1.24 -7.99
C LEU A 240 19.79 0.09 -8.36
N VAL A 241 20.00 0.29 -9.65
CA VAL A 241 20.48 1.55 -10.22
C VAL A 241 19.59 1.90 -11.41
N ASN A 242 19.16 3.16 -11.50
CA ASN A 242 18.33 3.65 -12.59
C ASN A 242 19.06 4.64 -13.51
N SER A 243 18.40 5.02 -14.61
CA SER A 243 18.93 5.95 -15.63
C SER A 243 19.11 7.39 -15.13
N PHE A 244 18.56 7.73 -13.95
CA PHE A 244 18.82 8.99 -13.25
C PHE A 244 20.02 8.89 -12.31
N ASN A 245 20.75 7.76 -12.31
CA ASN A 245 21.88 7.46 -11.44
C ASN A 245 21.52 7.38 -9.95
N GLU A 246 20.23 7.19 -9.62
CA GLU A 246 19.81 6.86 -8.26
C GLU A 246 20.23 5.42 -7.92
N LYS A 247 20.62 5.18 -6.69
CA LYS A 247 21.07 3.88 -6.22
C LYS A 247 20.31 3.48 -4.97
N HIS A 248 19.71 2.30 -5.01
CA HIS A 248 19.00 1.72 -3.86
C HIS A 248 19.72 0.44 -3.44
N MET A 249 20.11 0.36 -2.19
CA MET A 249 20.81 -0.78 -1.60
C MET A 249 20.02 -1.28 -0.40
N ASN A 250 19.80 -2.58 -0.35
CA ASN A 250 19.12 -3.23 0.75
C ASN A 250 19.94 -4.43 1.21
N ALA A 251 19.97 -4.67 2.52
CA ALA A 251 20.47 -5.91 3.08
C ALA A 251 19.58 -6.38 4.22
N GLY A 252 19.36 -7.68 4.31
CA GLY A 252 18.56 -8.31 5.33
C GLY A 252 19.26 -9.55 5.90
N VAL A 253 19.17 -9.72 7.21
CA VAL A 253 19.67 -10.90 7.92
C VAL A 253 18.55 -11.48 8.76
N ALA A 254 18.30 -12.76 8.59
CA ALA A 254 17.34 -13.50 9.40
C ALA A 254 18.07 -14.57 10.24
N TRP A 255 17.64 -14.66 11.48
CA TRP A 255 18.11 -15.70 12.40
C TRP A 255 16.91 -16.36 13.09
N LYS A 256 16.95 -17.65 13.29
CA LYS A 256 15.90 -18.39 13.98
C LYS A 256 16.48 -19.51 14.87
N ASP A 257 15.82 -19.72 15.98
CA ASP A 257 15.98 -20.82 16.90
C ASP A 257 14.59 -21.38 17.24
N SER A 258 14.52 -22.37 18.10
CA SER A 258 13.26 -23.03 18.50
C SER A 258 12.22 -22.08 19.06
N LEU A 259 12.62 -21.05 19.82
CA LEU A 259 11.75 -20.08 20.50
C LEU A 259 11.84 -18.67 19.97
N TRP A 260 12.98 -18.28 19.44
CA TRP A 260 13.25 -16.92 19.00
C TRP A 260 13.54 -16.85 17.51
N ASN A 261 13.08 -15.80 16.89
CA ASN A 261 13.58 -15.42 15.57
C ASN A 261 13.80 -13.91 15.51
N ASN A 262 14.69 -13.50 14.61
CA ASN A 262 15.03 -12.09 14.39
C ASN A 262 15.11 -11.81 12.89
N TYR A 263 14.64 -10.65 12.51
CA TYR A 263 14.88 -10.07 11.19
C TYR A 263 15.45 -8.68 11.35
N LEU A 264 16.66 -8.49 10.82
CA LEU A 264 17.37 -7.22 10.72
C LEU A 264 17.43 -6.81 9.26
N ALA A 265 17.06 -5.58 8.95
CA ALA A 265 17.21 -5.05 7.60
C ALA A 265 17.70 -3.60 7.61
N VAL A 266 18.48 -3.28 6.59
CA VAL A 266 18.98 -1.92 6.33
C VAL A 266 18.70 -1.55 4.88
N HIS A 267 18.40 -0.27 4.67
CA HIS A 267 18.18 0.33 3.36
C HIS A 267 18.96 1.61 3.24
N ALA A 268 19.55 1.84 2.06
CA ALA A 268 20.13 3.11 1.67
C ALA A 268 19.65 3.50 0.29
N SER A 269 19.13 4.72 0.15
CA SER A 269 18.89 5.38 -1.13
C SER A 269 19.89 6.52 -1.28
N LEU A 270 20.64 6.52 -2.37
CA LEU A 270 21.62 7.57 -2.67
C LEU A 270 21.13 8.42 -3.83
N PRO A 271 21.39 9.74 -3.79
CA PRO A 271 20.85 10.67 -4.76
C PRO A 271 21.35 10.38 -6.18
N GLY A 272 20.51 10.71 -7.15
CA GLY A 272 20.82 10.67 -8.56
C GLY A 272 21.57 11.90 -9.07
N GLY A 273 21.53 12.07 -10.38
CA GLY A 273 22.01 13.28 -11.07
C GLY A 273 20.94 14.39 -11.04
N ARG A 274 21.37 15.60 -11.39
CA ARG A 274 20.46 16.72 -11.63
C ARG A 274 19.97 16.65 -13.09
N PHE A 275 18.66 16.66 -13.27
CA PHE A 275 18.01 16.62 -14.58
C PHE A 275 16.88 17.64 -14.63
N ASP A 276 16.82 18.36 -15.74
CA ASP A 276 15.73 19.26 -16.16
C ASP A 276 15.48 18.91 -17.63
N ARG A 277 14.42 18.18 -17.93
CA ARG A 277 14.11 17.66 -19.27
C ARG A 277 12.97 18.38 -19.96
N ASP A 278 12.29 19.28 -19.25
CA ASP A 278 11.19 20.09 -19.81
C ASP A 278 11.52 21.56 -19.91
N ASP A 279 12.79 21.93 -19.63
CA ASP A 279 13.36 23.27 -19.75
C ASP A 279 12.61 24.32 -18.91
N ASP A 280 12.17 23.92 -17.71
CA ASP A 280 11.53 24.82 -16.76
C ASP A 280 12.47 25.33 -15.66
N THR A 281 13.75 25.00 -15.76
CA THR A 281 14.82 25.33 -14.82
C THR A 281 14.76 24.62 -13.47
N PHE A 282 13.77 23.78 -13.22
CA PHE A 282 13.63 22.99 -12.00
C PHE A 282 14.10 21.55 -12.22
N LEU A 283 14.45 20.88 -11.13
CA LEU A 283 14.78 19.46 -11.18
C LEU A 283 13.53 18.62 -11.40
N ASP A 284 13.56 17.72 -12.39
CA ASP A 284 12.49 16.72 -12.61
C ASP A 284 12.24 15.85 -11.37
N LEU A 285 13.29 15.62 -10.56
CA LEU A 285 13.27 14.85 -9.32
C LEU A 285 14.17 15.50 -8.27
N PRO A 286 13.76 15.51 -6.99
CA PRO A 286 14.63 15.89 -5.91
C PRO A 286 15.77 14.88 -5.74
N LEU A 287 16.92 15.35 -5.30
CA LEU A 287 18.03 14.52 -4.85
C LEU A 287 17.64 13.90 -3.51
N LEU A 288 17.51 12.58 -3.47
CA LEU A 288 17.04 11.85 -2.28
C LEU A 288 18.19 11.06 -1.65
N THR A 289 18.49 11.36 -0.39
CA THR A 289 19.30 10.51 0.47
C THR A 289 18.41 9.96 1.57
N ARG A 290 18.36 8.64 1.74
CA ARG A 290 17.60 7.98 2.79
C ARG A 290 18.35 6.81 3.37
N TYR A 291 18.29 6.69 4.69
CA TYR A 291 18.74 5.50 5.42
C TYR A 291 17.60 4.99 6.28
N THR A 292 17.32 3.70 6.18
CA THR A 292 16.31 3.04 7.02
C THR A 292 16.94 1.81 7.69
N PHE A 293 16.75 1.73 8.97
CA PHE A 293 17.10 0.57 9.81
C PHE A 293 15.81 -0.03 10.34
N TYR A 294 15.70 -1.36 10.30
CA TYR A 294 14.58 -2.11 10.85
C TYR A 294 15.09 -3.36 11.55
N ASN A 295 14.62 -3.58 12.79
CA ASN A 295 14.92 -4.80 13.52
C ASN A 295 13.69 -5.29 14.27
N LYS A 296 13.38 -6.59 14.17
CA LYS A 296 12.23 -7.21 14.83
C LYS A 296 12.65 -8.55 15.42
N TRP A 297 12.47 -8.67 16.73
CA TRP A 297 12.64 -9.91 17.50
C TRP A 297 11.26 -10.48 17.80
N ARG A 298 11.07 -11.78 17.57
CA ARG A 298 9.85 -12.51 17.93
C ARG A 298 10.19 -13.69 18.82
N TYR A 299 9.45 -13.81 19.91
CA TYR A 299 9.43 -14.94 20.82
C TYR A 299 8.13 -15.72 20.64
N ARG A 300 8.22 -16.99 20.25
CA ARG A 300 7.12 -17.91 19.96
C ARG A 300 6.12 -17.41 18.93
N ASN A 301 5.28 -18.31 18.45
CA ASN A 301 4.17 -17.97 17.56
C ASN A 301 2.91 -17.63 18.40
N GLU A 302 2.12 -16.68 17.95
CA GLU A 302 0.85 -16.29 18.59
C GLU A 302 -0.20 -17.40 18.62
N ASN A 303 -0.02 -18.44 17.85
CA ASN A 303 -0.91 -19.60 17.79
C ASN A 303 -0.59 -20.69 18.84
N GLU A 304 0.52 -20.54 19.56
CA GLU A 304 0.91 -21.43 20.64
C GLU A 304 0.30 -20.97 21.97
N ASP A 305 -0.05 -21.89 22.86
CA ASP A 305 -0.53 -21.55 24.20
C ASP A 305 0.59 -20.91 25.03
N GLY A 306 0.25 -19.96 25.86
CA GLY A 306 1.18 -19.19 26.69
C GLY A 306 1.58 -17.84 26.09
N TRP A 307 2.75 -17.36 26.47
CA TRP A 307 3.27 -16.06 26.06
C TRP A 307 3.83 -16.09 24.63
N SER A 308 3.48 -15.08 23.85
CA SER A 308 4.10 -14.74 22.60
C SER A 308 4.36 -13.24 22.52
N THR A 309 5.47 -12.81 21.94
CA THR A 309 5.76 -11.39 21.82
C THR A 309 6.61 -11.12 20.58
N PHE A 310 6.44 -9.96 19.97
CA PHE A 310 7.49 -9.35 19.19
C PHE A 310 7.81 -7.95 19.71
N ILE A 311 9.07 -7.56 19.59
CA ILE A 311 9.57 -6.22 19.89
C ILE A 311 10.42 -5.79 18.70
N GLY A 312 10.23 -4.58 18.23
CA GLY A 312 11.02 -4.06 17.13
C GLY A 312 11.31 -2.57 17.25
N ALA A 313 12.28 -2.17 16.45
CA ALA A 313 12.67 -0.79 16.28
C ALA A 313 12.80 -0.48 14.78
N ARG A 314 12.41 0.74 14.40
CA ARG A 314 12.66 1.31 13.09
C ARG A 314 13.24 2.70 13.26
N PHE A 315 14.20 3.01 12.41
CA PHE A 315 14.79 4.34 12.35
C PHE A 315 14.90 4.74 10.88
N THR A 316 14.45 5.94 10.55
CA THR A 316 14.61 6.51 9.22
C THR A 316 15.20 7.89 9.33
N GLU A 317 16.21 8.15 8.52
CA GLU A 317 16.78 9.47 8.28
C GLU A 317 16.67 9.76 6.77
N GLU A 318 16.17 10.95 6.44
CA GLU A 318 15.96 11.34 5.06
C GLU A 318 16.32 12.80 4.82
N GLU A 319 16.98 13.05 3.67
CA GLU A 319 17.19 14.37 3.10
C GLU A 319 16.68 14.39 1.66
N ARG A 320 15.91 15.42 1.32
CA ARG A 320 15.47 15.72 -0.04
C ARG A 320 15.88 17.15 -0.41
N ILE A 321 16.56 17.31 -1.54
CA ILE A 321 16.96 18.59 -2.10
C ILE A 321 16.35 18.71 -3.49
N GLY A 322 15.48 19.69 -3.68
CA GLY A 322 14.81 19.98 -4.95
C GLY A 322 14.84 21.46 -5.27
N GLY A 323 14.12 21.89 -6.31
CA GLY A 323 14.05 23.26 -6.76
C GLY A 323 14.78 23.49 -8.06
N GLN A 324 15.26 24.72 -8.28
CA GLN A 324 15.94 25.09 -9.49
C GLN A 324 17.25 24.31 -9.70
N TYR A 325 17.58 24.01 -10.94
CA TYR A 325 18.75 23.20 -11.32
C TYR A 325 20.06 23.68 -10.72
N ASN A 326 20.23 25.00 -10.58
CA ASN A 326 21.43 25.67 -10.02
C ASN A 326 21.37 25.88 -8.49
N PHE A 327 20.28 25.47 -7.83
CA PHE A 327 20.15 25.66 -6.38
C PHE A 327 21.22 24.89 -5.60
N ASP A 328 21.92 25.59 -4.71
CA ASP A 328 22.89 25.04 -3.76
C ASP A 328 22.32 25.09 -2.34
N ALA A 329 22.08 23.91 -1.77
CA ALA A 329 21.47 23.77 -0.44
C ALA A 329 22.31 24.29 0.72
N GLU A 330 23.66 24.37 0.56
CA GLU A 330 24.56 24.85 1.62
C GLU A 330 24.60 26.37 1.67
N THR A 331 24.51 27.03 0.53
CA THR A 331 24.76 28.48 0.44
C THR A 331 23.51 29.30 0.15
N GLN A 332 22.44 28.72 -0.39
CA GLN A 332 21.27 29.45 -0.87
C GLN A 332 19.97 29.15 -0.12
N ALA A 333 20.00 28.28 0.90
CA ALA A 333 18.82 28.01 1.73
C ALA A 333 18.26 29.30 2.35
N GLY A 334 16.97 29.55 2.18
CA GLY A 334 16.29 30.73 2.69
C GLY A 334 16.64 32.05 1.98
N LYS A 335 17.31 32.01 0.83
CA LYS A 335 17.64 33.18 0.02
C LYS A 335 16.80 33.24 -1.26
N THR A 336 16.84 34.41 -1.93
CA THR A 336 16.09 34.67 -3.15
C THR A 336 16.94 34.55 -4.44
N ASP A 337 18.19 34.09 -4.34
CA ASP A 337 19.10 33.93 -5.47
C ASP A 337 18.69 32.77 -6.40
N ALA A 338 18.23 31.68 -5.80
CA ALA A 338 17.64 30.55 -6.49
C ALA A 338 16.55 29.91 -5.59
N TYR A 339 15.45 29.49 -6.18
CA TYR A 339 14.42 28.78 -5.46
C TYR A 339 14.83 27.33 -5.23
N GLY A 340 14.93 26.96 -3.97
CA GLY A 340 15.21 25.59 -3.59
C GLY A 340 14.33 25.12 -2.46
N GLN A 341 14.27 23.81 -2.32
CA GLN A 341 13.69 23.17 -1.15
C GLN A 341 14.64 22.16 -0.55
N ILE A 342 14.65 22.13 0.74
CA ILE A 342 15.38 21.15 1.55
C ILE A 342 14.40 20.58 2.56
N VAL A 343 14.30 19.28 2.62
CA VAL A 343 13.53 18.58 3.66
C VAL A 343 14.47 17.59 4.33
N ARG A 344 14.69 17.75 5.63
CA ARG A 344 15.46 16.82 6.45
C ARG A 344 14.60 16.34 7.59
N PHE A 345 14.48 15.03 7.78
CA PHE A 345 13.81 14.49 8.94
C PHE A 345 14.47 13.23 9.47
N THR A 346 14.28 13.00 10.77
CA THR A 346 14.61 11.75 11.45
C THR A 346 13.36 11.21 12.15
N GLN A 347 13.18 9.90 12.09
CA GLN A 347 12.00 9.23 12.62
C GLN A 347 12.37 7.93 13.32
N PRO A 348 12.72 7.98 14.63
CA PRO A 348 12.83 6.79 15.46
C PRO A 348 11.45 6.26 15.86
N GLU A 349 11.31 4.94 15.88
CA GLU A 349 10.12 4.23 16.31
C GLU A 349 10.46 2.96 17.06
N LEU A 350 9.72 2.71 18.14
CA LEU A 350 9.71 1.46 18.89
C LEU A 350 8.31 0.88 18.85
N PHE A 351 8.21 -0.45 18.65
CA PHE A 351 6.92 -1.12 18.56
C PHE A 351 6.94 -2.52 19.15
N THR A 352 5.81 -2.96 19.65
CA THR A 352 5.66 -4.29 20.24
C THR A 352 4.24 -4.81 20.08
N LYS A 353 4.13 -6.12 20.03
CA LYS A 353 2.90 -6.86 20.31
C LYS A 353 3.24 -7.97 21.26
N THR A 354 2.60 -8.00 22.41
CA THR A 354 2.74 -9.05 23.40
C THR A 354 1.38 -9.62 23.72
N GLY A 355 1.29 -10.92 23.88
CA GLY A 355 0.02 -11.59 24.16
C GLY A 355 0.20 -12.84 24.99
N TYR A 356 -0.89 -13.25 25.60
CA TYR A 356 -1.00 -14.52 26.34
C TYR A 356 -2.22 -15.27 25.84
N ARG A 357 -1.99 -16.45 25.30
CA ARG A 357 -3.04 -17.37 24.91
C ARG A 357 -3.32 -18.32 26.08
N PHE A 358 -4.51 -18.21 26.66
CA PHE A 358 -4.92 -19.04 27.80
C PHE A 358 -5.22 -20.48 27.34
N ASN A 359 -5.82 -20.60 26.20
CA ASN A 359 -6.17 -21.86 25.53
C ASN A 359 -6.62 -21.59 24.09
N ALA A 360 -7.05 -22.61 23.39
CA ALA A 360 -7.50 -22.50 22.01
C ALA A 360 -8.73 -21.58 21.79
N ASN A 361 -9.39 -21.09 22.86
CA ASN A 361 -10.61 -20.30 22.76
C ASN A 361 -10.39 -18.83 23.08
N ASN A 362 -9.39 -18.48 23.89
CA ASN A 362 -9.24 -17.10 24.33
C ASN A 362 -7.77 -16.69 24.49
N LYS A 363 -7.53 -15.45 24.14
CA LYS A 363 -6.24 -14.79 24.32
C LYS A 363 -6.43 -13.31 24.66
N ILE A 364 -5.41 -12.72 25.28
CA ILE A 364 -5.27 -11.30 25.49
C ILE A 364 -4.01 -10.83 24.77
N SER A 365 -4.03 -9.65 24.16
CA SER A 365 -2.86 -9.09 23.51
C SER A 365 -2.82 -7.57 23.61
N LEU A 366 -1.62 -7.03 23.77
CA LEU A 366 -1.33 -5.60 23.75
C LEU A 366 -0.47 -5.30 22.54
N LEU A 367 -0.94 -4.39 21.68
CA LEU A 367 -0.15 -3.75 20.64
C LEU A 367 0.21 -2.36 21.12
N ALA A 368 1.48 -1.98 21.00
CA ALA A 368 1.92 -0.64 21.37
C ALA A 368 3.04 -0.14 20.46
N SER A 369 3.04 1.16 20.16
CA SER A 369 4.14 1.81 19.48
C SER A 369 4.34 3.22 20.00
N SER A 370 5.59 3.70 19.88
CA SER A 370 5.97 5.09 20.12
C SER A 370 6.86 5.54 18.98
N GLN A 371 6.51 6.66 18.36
CA GLN A 371 7.23 7.25 17.24
C GLN A 371 7.52 8.72 17.54
N GLN A 372 8.72 9.16 17.21
CA GLN A 372 9.06 10.57 17.16
C GLN A 372 9.38 10.96 15.73
N HIS A 373 9.11 12.20 15.36
CA HIS A 373 9.45 12.76 14.07
C HIS A 373 10.00 14.17 14.27
N PHE A 374 11.19 14.40 13.77
CA PHE A 374 11.87 15.70 13.83
C PHE A 374 12.15 16.15 12.41
N GLN A 375 11.58 17.28 11.99
CA GLN A 375 11.70 17.79 10.64
C GLN A 375 12.24 19.22 10.62
N LYS A 376 13.17 19.49 9.72
CA LYS A 376 13.68 20.82 9.38
C LYS A 376 13.61 20.99 7.86
N SER A 377 12.92 22.02 7.42
CA SER A 377 12.67 22.21 5.99
C SER A 377 12.79 23.66 5.57
N TRP A 378 13.23 23.85 4.33
CA TRP A 378 13.21 25.12 3.63
C TRP A 378 12.41 24.96 2.32
N PHE A 379 11.53 25.92 2.05
CA PHE A 379 10.79 26.04 0.80
C PHE A 379 10.93 27.47 0.28
N GLY A 380 11.92 27.70 -0.58
CA GLY A 380 12.35 29.05 -0.94
C GLY A 380 12.78 29.84 0.30
N VAL A 381 12.02 30.88 0.66
CA VAL A 381 12.26 31.75 1.83
C VAL A 381 11.50 31.31 3.09
N LEU A 382 10.68 30.28 2.99
CA LEU A 382 9.93 29.72 4.11
C LEU A 382 10.77 28.68 4.85
N ASN A 383 10.94 28.87 6.14
CA ASN A 383 11.52 27.90 7.07
C ASN A 383 10.37 27.19 7.81
N TYR A 384 10.36 25.86 7.78
CA TYR A 384 9.39 25.02 8.46
C TYR A 384 10.12 24.00 9.33
N ASN A 385 9.98 24.14 10.63
CA ASN A 385 10.49 23.20 11.62
C ASN A 385 9.30 22.53 12.30
N ALA A 386 9.35 21.22 12.48
CA ALA A 386 8.27 20.49 13.09
C ALA A 386 8.76 19.31 13.92
N GLU A 387 8.13 19.09 15.05
CA GLU A 387 8.40 17.99 15.96
C GLU A 387 7.09 17.29 16.30
N GLN A 388 7.13 15.96 16.34
CA GLN A 388 5.99 15.14 16.73
C GLN A 388 6.40 14.05 17.67
N TRP A 389 5.55 13.80 18.67
CA TRP A 389 5.53 12.55 19.42
C TRP A 389 4.17 11.86 19.23
N TYR A 390 4.21 10.61 18.79
CA TYR A 390 3.05 9.77 18.65
C TYR A 390 3.17 8.52 19.51
N GLY A 391 2.12 8.21 20.28
CA GLY A 391 1.99 7.01 21.08
C GLY A 391 0.69 6.27 20.75
N TYR A 392 0.76 4.97 20.63
CA TYR A 392 -0.39 4.09 20.38
C TYR A 392 -0.35 2.89 21.31
N ALA A 393 -1.49 2.56 21.90
CA ALA A 393 -1.70 1.34 22.66
C ALA A 393 -3.07 0.76 22.36
N ASN A 394 -3.16 -0.57 22.22
CA ASN A 394 -4.39 -1.28 21.91
C ASN A 394 -4.38 -2.62 22.63
N LEU A 395 -5.14 -2.72 23.73
CA LEU A 395 -5.33 -3.93 24.51
C LEU A 395 -6.56 -4.65 23.99
N GLN A 396 -6.41 -5.90 23.58
CA GLN A 396 -7.44 -6.72 22.93
C GLN A 396 -7.65 -8.00 23.71
N TYR A 397 -8.90 -8.36 23.97
CA TYR A 397 -9.30 -9.68 24.39
C TYR A 397 -10.10 -10.35 23.27
N GLU A 398 -9.72 -11.55 22.89
CA GLU A 398 -10.32 -12.34 21.84
C GLU A 398 -10.89 -13.63 22.40
N LEU A 399 -12.14 -13.93 22.06
CA LEU A 399 -12.88 -15.08 22.53
C LEU A 399 -13.55 -15.80 21.36
N PHE A 400 -13.19 -17.06 21.15
CA PHE A 400 -13.87 -17.95 20.22
C PHE A 400 -14.95 -18.75 20.98
N PHE A 401 -16.19 -18.76 20.48
CA PHE A 401 -17.32 -19.40 21.09
C PHE A 401 -18.26 -20.09 20.08
N GLY A 402 -19.26 -20.83 20.58
CA GLY A 402 -20.15 -21.68 19.77
C GLY A 402 -19.66 -23.12 19.67
N GLY A 403 -20.51 -24.01 19.17
CA GLY A 403 -20.29 -25.47 19.20
C GLY A 403 -19.03 -25.96 18.48
N SER A 404 -18.61 -25.27 17.41
CA SER A 404 -17.37 -25.54 16.67
C SER A 404 -16.44 -24.33 16.63
N LYS A 405 -16.48 -23.43 17.65
CA LYS A 405 -15.73 -22.19 17.72
C LYS A 405 -15.94 -21.28 16.49
N GLN A 406 -17.15 -21.30 15.97
CA GLN A 406 -17.53 -20.66 14.71
C GLN A 406 -17.76 -19.15 14.85
N HIS A 407 -17.76 -18.63 16.08
CA HIS A 407 -17.95 -17.21 16.37
C HIS A 407 -16.71 -16.65 17.02
N ASP A 408 -16.38 -15.40 16.71
CA ASP A 408 -15.28 -14.65 17.30
C ASP A 408 -15.82 -13.35 17.90
N LEU A 409 -15.38 -13.02 19.10
CA LEU A 409 -15.60 -11.74 19.75
C LEU A 409 -14.25 -11.13 20.11
N LYS A 410 -13.99 -9.93 19.62
CA LYS A 410 -12.87 -9.09 20.01
C LYS A 410 -13.37 -7.85 20.71
N THR A 411 -12.87 -7.63 21.90
CA THR A 411 -13.18 -6.41 22.67
C THR A 411 -11.91 -5.85 23.27
N GLY A 412 -11.89 -4.55 23.52
CA GLY A 412 -10.66 -3.97 24.05
C GLY A 412 -10.73 -2.49 24.31
N LEU A 413 -9.58 -2.00 24.76
CA LEU A 413 -9.29 -0.60 25.05
C LEU A 413 -8.20 -0.12 24.13
N SER A 414 -8.29 1.11 23.69
CA SER A 414 -7.21 1.75 22.93
C SER A 414 -6.90 3.13 23.49
N PHE A 415 -5.66 3.55 23.27
CA PHE A 415 -5.23 4.90 23.60
C PHE A 415 -4.34 5.40 22.48
N ARG A 416 -4.57 6.63 22.04
CA ARG A 416 -3.74 7.35 21.11
C ARG A 416 -3.33 8.68 21.71
N HIS A 417 -2.03 8.98 21.62
CA HIS A 417 -1.43 10.25 21.99
C HIS A 417 -0.77 10.84 20.74
N LEU A 418 -0.99 12.10 20.47
CA LEU A 418 -0.33 12.86 19.42
C LEU A 418 -0.02 14.26 19.94
N GLU A 419 1.25 14.61 19.95
CA GLU A 419 1.71 15.97 20.21
C GLU A 419 2.49 16.43 18.96
N ILE A 420 2.10 17.56 18.40
CA ILE A 420 2.76 18.19 17.25
C ILE A 420 3.04 19.64 17.59
N ASN A 421 4.28 20.05 17.33
CA ASN A 421 4.72 21.45 17.40
C ASN A 421 5.33 21.82 16.04
N GLU A 422 4.79 22.84 15.41
CA GLU A 422 5.21 23.34 14.10
C GLU A 422 5.58 24.82 14.23
N ASP A 423 6.71 25.22 13.66
CA ASP A 423 7.17 26.60 13.61
C ASP A 423 7.44 27.02 12.17
N ILE A 424 6.78 28.07 11.74
CA ILE A 424 6.85 28.63 10.40
C ILE A 424 7.36 30.05 10.49
N SER A 425 8.42 30.33 9.71
CA SER A 425 9.00 31.66 9.62
C SER A 425 9.46 31.97 8.19
N PHE A 426 9.56 33.24 7.87
CA PHE A 426 10.01 33.72 6.56
C PHE A 426 11.29 34.55 6.69
N THR A 427 12.26 34.32 5.82
CA THR A 427 13.51 35.09 5.77
C THR A 427 13.39 36.37 4.93
N SER A 428 12.28 36.56 4.22
CA SER A 428 12.02 37.71 3.37
C SER A 428 10.57 38.13 3.45
N ASP A 429 10.33 39.42 3.64
CA ASP A 429 9.01 40.06 3.71
C ASP A 429 8.49 40.51 2.32
N THR A 430 9.14 40.08 1.23
CA THR A 430 8.77 40.50 -0.12
C THR A 430 7.37 40.06 -0.55
N ILE A 431 6.85 39.04 0.09
CA ILE A 431 5.49 38.52 -0.16
C ILE A 431 4.75 38.47 1.17
N PRO A 432 3.59 39.14 1.29
CA PRO A 432 2.79 39.08 2.52
C PRO A 432 2.32 37.63 2.77
N ARG A 433 2.57 37.13 3.97
CA ARG A 433 2.10 35.83 4.45
C ARG A 433 1.43 36.02 5.79
N THR A 434 0.31 35.34 6.01
CA THR A 434 -0.48 35.45 7.24
C THR A 434 -0.37 34.23 8.14
N PHE A 435 0.35 33.20 7.71
CA PHE A 435 0.46 31.92 8.43
C PHE A 435 1.84 31.68 9.06
N ASP A 436 2.65 32.72 9.26
CA ASP A 436 3.86 32.62 10.08
C ASP A 436 3.50 32.44 11.56
N GLY A 437 4.36 31.75 12.32
CA GLY A 437 4.20 31.54 13.75
C GLY A 437 4.28 30.07 14.17
N GLY A 438 3.99 29.86 15.46
CA GLY A 438 4.01 28.55 16.09
C GLY A 438 2.61 27.93 16.17
N TYR A 439 2.51 26.66 15.81
CA TYR A 439 1.28 25.88 15.87
C TYR A 439 1.51 24.64 16.71
N SER A 440 0.68 24.46 17.75
CA SER A 440 0.78 23.30 18.64
C SER A 440 -0.54 22.56 18.70
N ARG A 441 -0.47 21.23 18.70
CA ARG A 441 -1.63 20.37 18.82
C ARG A 441 -1.34 19.21 19.75
N LEU A 442 -2.27 18.98 20.69
CA LEU A 442 -2.24 17.86 21.61
C LEU A 442 -3.54 17.08 21.51
N GLU A 443 -3.44 15.80 21.14
CA GLU A 443 -4.55 14.87 21.07
C GLU A 443 -4.32 13.72 22.05
N ASN A 444 -5.32 13.46 22.89
CA ASN A 444 -5.42 12.28 23.73
C ASN A 444 -6.76 11.62 23.49
N ILE A 445 -6.73 10.39 22.96
CA ILE A 445 -7.92 9.73 22.46
C ILE A 445 -8.02 8.32 23.05
N PRO A 446 -8.55 8.19 24.28
CA PRO A 446 -8.98 6.88 24.80
C PRO A 446 -10.18 6.38 24.00
N GLY A 447 -10.24 5.06 23.80
CA GLY A 447 -11.33 4.40 23.09
C GLY A 447 -11.63 3.02 23.63
N VAL A 448 -12.87 2.59 23.43
CA VAL A 448 -13.36 1.25 23.72
C VAL A 448 -14.02 0.68 22.48
N PHE A 449 -13.83 -0.61 22.24
CA PHE A 449 -14.39 -1.26 21.06
C PHE A 449 -14.84 -2.70 21.36
N ALA A 450 -15.79 -3.15 20.55
CA ALA A 450 -16.20 -4.55 20.44
C ALA A 450 -16.51 -4.86 18.97
N GLU A 451 -16.01 -5.98 18.49
CA GLU A 451 -16.30 -6.52 17.17
C GLU A 451 -16.59 -8.00 17.29
N SER A 452 -17.68 -8.44 16.67
CA SER A 452 -18.03 -9.85 16.65
C SER A 452 -18.23 -10.36 15.25
N ILE A 453 -17.76 -11.58 15.00
CA ILE A 453 -17.93 -12.32 13.77
C ILE A 453 -18.85 -13.50 14.07
N PHE A 454 -20.02 -13.48 13.46
CA PHE A 454 -21.02 -14.52 13.58
C PHE A 454 -21.06 -15.36 12.30
N SER A 455 -20.65 -16.59 12.36
CA SER A 455 -20.93 -17.57 11.30
C SER A 455 -22.35 -18.11 11.51
N ILE A 456 -23.35 -17.49 10.85
CA ILE A 456 -24.78 -17.80 11.03
C ILE A 456 -25.09 -19.15 10.41
N LYS A 457 -24.57 -19.42 9.22
CA LYS A 457 -24.60 -20.71 8.56
C LYS A 457 -23.19 -21.06 8.16
N LYS A 458 -22.65 -22.13 8.75
CA LYS A 458 -21.24 -22.52 8.56
C LYS A 458 -20.85 -22.40 7.07
N ASP A 459 -19.79 -21.67 6.80
CA ASP A 459 -19.20 -21.45 5.47
C ASP A 459 -20.11 -20.80 4.40
N THR A 460 -21.34 -20.36 4.77
CA THR A 460 -22.26 -19.79 3.79
C THR A 460 -22.62 -18.34 4.10
N LEU A 461 -22.87 -18.01 5.35
CA LEU A 461 -23.30 -16.67 5.77
C LEU A 461 -22.56 -16.24 7.02
N THR A 462 -21.80 -15.16 6.90
CA THR A 462 -21.05 -14.53 8.00
C THR A 462 -21.51 -13.10 8.17
N LEU A 463 -21.80 -12.71 9.41
CA LEU A 463 -22.07 -11.33 9.81
C LEU A 463 -20.94 -10.83 10.70
N ILE A 464 -20.42 -9.66 10.39
CA ILE A 464 -19.47 -8.94 11.24
C ILE A 464 -20.15 -7.67 11.72
N THR A 465 -20.12 -7.44 13.02
CA THR A 465 -20.63 -6.22 13.65
C THR A 465 -19.55 -5.63 14.53
N GLY A 466 -19.26 -4.36 14.33
CA GLY A 466 -18.26 -3.61 15.09
C GLY A 466 -18.85 -2.33 15.66
N MET A 467 -18.49 -2.01 16.89
CA MET A 467 -18.84 -0.77 17.56
C MET A 467 -17.61 -0.23 18.28
N ARG A 468 -17.39 1.07 18.14
CA ARG A 468 -16.28 1.75 18.78
C ARG A 468 -16.72 3.11 19.29
N ALA A 469 -16.29 3.49 20.48
CA ALA A 469 -16.46 4.82 21.03
C ALA A 469 -15.10 5.37 21.45
N ASP A 470 -14.79 6.56 20.97
CA ASP A 470 -13.54 7.28 21.24
C ASP A 470 -13.87 8.65 21.82
N HIS A 471 -13.04 9.13 22.75
CA HIS A 471 -13.18 10.46 23.32
C HIS A 471 -11.95 11.30 23.00
N HIS A 472 -12.13 12.32 22.17
CA HIS A 472 -11.07 13.27 21.84
C HIS A 472 -11.08 14.43 22.83
N ASN A 473 -9.92 14.76 23.42
CA ASN A 473 -9.80 15.82 24.44
C ASN A 473 -10.37 17.19 24.00
N SER A 474 -10.32 17.53 22.71
CA SER A 474 -10.82 18.82 22.18
C SER A 474 -12.18 18.72 21.49
N PHE A 475 -12.52 17.57 20.90
CA PHE A 475 -13.73 17.43 20.05
C PHE A 475 -14.80 16.50 20.65
N GLY A 476 -14.60 16.00 21.89
CA GLY A 476 -15.56 15.17 22.60
C GLY A 476 -15.68 13.74 22.04
N SER A 477 -16.79 13.09 22.38
CA SER A 477 -16.99 11.66 22.08
C SER A 477 -17.52 11.43 20.68
N ARG A 478 -16.99 10.39 20.01
CA ARG A 478 -17.36 9.90 18.69
C ARG A 478 -17.72 8.43 18.73
N PHE A 479 -18.75 8.05 17.99
CA PHE A 479 -19.20 6.67 17.88
C PHE A 479 -19.03 6.17 16.45
N THR A 480 -18.41 5.01 16.28
CA THR A 480 -18.03 4.44 14.97
C THR A 480 -18.64 3.02 14.84
N PRO A 481 -19.88 2.90 14.35
CA PRO A 481 -20.48 1.61 14.04
C PRO A 481 -20.04 1.11 12.67
N ARG A 482 -19.84 -0.22 12.54
CA ARG A 482 -19.55 -0.91 11.28
C ARG A 482 -20.28 -2.23 11.21
N ILE A 483 -20.76 -2.60 10.03
CA ILE A 483 -21.43 -3.87 9.76
C ILE A 483 -20.98 -4.41 8.40
N MET A 484 -20.75 -5.69 8.33
CA MET A 484 -20.44 -6.39 7.09
C MET A 484 -21.15 -7.73 7.04
N VAL A 485 -21.61 -8.09 5.85
CA VAL A 485 -22.23 -9.38 5.57
C VAL A 485 -21.46 -10.03 4.43
N ARG A 486 -21.05 -11.28 4.63
CA ARG A 486 -20.50 -12.13 3.59
C ARG A 486 -21.46 -13.29 3.33
N TRP A 487 -21.83 -13.49 2.09
CA TRP A 487 -22.72 -14.56 1.66
C TRP A 487 -22.11 -15.34 0.49
N LEU A 488 -22.01 -16.66 0.67
CA LEU A 488 -21.56 -17.61 -0.35
C LEU A 488 -22.78 -18.45 -0.81
N PRO A 489 -23.57 -17.96 -1.77
CA PRO A 489 -24.74 -18.72 -2.27
C PRO A 489 -24.33 -20.05 -2.88
N VAL A 490 -23.19 -20.09 -3.54
CA VAL A 490 -22.52 -21.30 -4.07
C VAL A 490 -21.01 -21.17 -3.83
N ALA A 491 -20.28 -22.28 -3.87
CA ALA A 491 -18.87 -22.36 -3.48
C ALA A 491 -17.93 -21.32 -4.19
N ASN A 492 -18.25 -20.96 -5.42
CA ASN A 492 -17.43 -20.09 -6.26
C ASN A 492 -17.93 -18.65 -6.35
N THR A 493 -19.03 -18.31 -5.67
CA THR A 493 -19.60 -16.95 -5.66
C THR A 493 -19.54 -16.39 -4.25
N ASP A 494 -18.88 -15.25 -4.09
CA ASP A 494 -18.69 -14.58 -2.82
C ASP A 494 -19.27 -13.15 -2.92
N ILE A 495 -20.36 -12.89 -2.19
CA ILE A 495 -21.05 -11.60 -2.15
C ILE A 495 -20.79 -10.96 -0.80
N ARG A 496 -20.38 -9.69 -0.79
CA ARG A 496 -20.12 -8.94 0.42
C ARG A 496 -20.82 -7.59 0.38
N LEU A 497 -21.44 -7.24 1.51
CA LEU A 497 -22.03 -5.93 1.79
C LEU A 497 -21.31 -5.33 2.98
N SER A 498 -21.04 -4.04 2.93
CA SER A 498 -20.44 -3.32 4.06
C SER A 498 -21.10 -1.96 4.23
N ALA A 499 -21.24 -1.53 5.48
CA ALA A 499 -21.63 -0.18 5.85
C ALA A 499 -20.86 0.22 7.11
N GLY A 500 -20.34 1.43 7.16
CA GLY A 500 -19.62 1.87 8.35
C GLY A 500 -19.23 3.32 8.31
N THR A 501 -19.01 3.87 9.48
CA THR A 501 -18.55 5.25 9.66
C THR A 501 -17.06 5.28 10.00
N GLY A 502 -16.46 6.45 9.78
CA GLY A 502 -15.10 6.77 10.18
C GLY A 502 -14.97 8.27 10.41
N TRP A 503 -13.93 8.67 11.13
CA TRP A 503 -13.63 10.06 11.38
C TRP A 503 -12.13 10.29 11.52
N ARG A 504 -11.66 11.54 11.37
CA ARG A 504 -10.27 11.91 11.56
C ARG A 504 -10.11 13.39 11.90
N THR A 505 -8.99 13.72 12.50
CA THR A 505 -8.50 15.09 12.67
C THR A 505 -7.55 15.45 11.52
N VAL A 506 -7.48 16.70 11.14
CA VAL A 506 -6.66 17.19 10.01
C VAL A 506 -5.29 17.61 10.50
N SER A 507 -4.23 17.18 9.83
CA SER A 507 -2.85 17.64 10.02
C SER A 507 -2.48 18.60 8.91
N LEU A 508 -2.80 19.87 9.11
CA LEU A 508 -2.95 20.85 8.05
C LEU A 508 -1.74 20.97 7.12
N PHE A 509 -0.55 21.26 7.68
CA PHE A 509 0.62 21.54 6.84
C PHE A 509 1.21 20.27 6.24
N SER A 510 1.28 19.18 7.00
CA SER A 510 1.81 17.90 6.50
C SER A 510 0.93 17.25 5.42
N GLU A 511 -0.38 17.49 5.44
CA GLU A 511 -1.31 17.01 4.40
C GLU A 511 -1.30 17.90 3.15
N ASN A 512 -0.85 19.15 3.28
CA ASN A 512 -0.89 20.17 2.23
C ASN A 512 0.50 20.78 1.99
N ILE A 513 1.54 19.94 1.92
CA ILE A 513 2.93 20.39 1.71
C ILE A 513 3.08 21.23 0.41
N ASN A 514 2.24 20.98 -0.59
CA ASN A 514 2.17 21.74 -1.82
C ASN A 514 1.83 23.23 -1.60
N LEU A 515 1.14 23.58 -0.53
CA LEU A 515 0.89 24.97 -0.16
C LEU A 515 2.14 25.66 0.42
N LEU A 516 2.94 24.93 1.21
CA LEU A 516 4.19 25.45 1.76
C LEU A 516 5.25 25.67 0.67
N THR A 517 5.23 24.85 -0.39
CA THR A 517 6.13 24.98 -1.54
C THR A 517 5.68 25.97 -2.60
N SER A 518 4.45 26.50 -2.47
CA SER A 518 3.84 27.44 -3.41
C SER A 518 3.91 28.90 -2.91
N GLY A 519 3.67 29.84 -3.80
CA GLY A 519 3.64 31.26 -3.50
C GLY A 519 2.38 31.75 -2.80
N ARG A 520 1.34 30.91 -2.67
CA ARG A 520 0.03 31.28 -2.08
C ARG A 520 0.13 31.57 -0.58
N ASP A 521 -0.66 32.53 -0.11
CA ASP A 521 -0.94 32.69 1.32
C ASP A 521 -1.90 31.60 1.80
N ILE A 522 -1.85 31.22 3.08
CA ILE A 522 -2.76 30.24 3.68
C ILE A 522 -3.60 30.94 4.73
N GLN A 523 -4.91 30.91 4.56
CA GLN A 523 -5.85 31.54 5.49
C GLN A 523 -6.84 30.52 6.04
N PHE A 524 -7.05 30.57 7.35
CA PHE A 524 -8.02 29.73 8.05
C PHE A 524 -9.30 30.53 8.26
N ALA A 525 -10.40 30.07 7.65
CA ALA A 525 -11.69 30.72 7.80
C ALA A 525 -12.33 30.47 9.16
N GLU A 526 -11.98 29.34 9.81
CA GLU A 526 -12.55 28.90 11.09
C GLU A 526 -11.65 27.90 11.82
N SER A 527 -11.95 27.58 13.08
CA SER A 527 -11.36 26.44 13.78
C SER A 527 -11.84 25.14 13.14
N LEU A 528 -10.91 24.32 12.65
CA LEU A 528 -11.23 23.10 11.91
C LEU A 528 -11.81 22.03 12.84
N ARG A 529 -12.92 21.44 12.42
CA ARG A 529 -13.59 20.31 13.07
C ARG A 529 -13.15 18.98 12.42
N PRO A 530 -13.21 17.86 13.13
CA PRO A 530 -12.96 16.55 12.54
C PRO A 530 -13.84 16.26 11.34
N GLU A 531 -13.25 15.59 10.35
CA GLU A 531 -13.96 15.06 9.20
C GLU A 531 -14.63 13.75 9.56
N GLU A 532 -15.84 13.53 9.05
CA GLU A 532 -16.61 12.31 9.26
C GLU A 532 -17.06 11.72 7.93
N SER A 533 -17.17 10.40 7.84
CA SER A 533 -17.67 9.74 6.64
C SER A 533 -18.64 8.60 6.95
N LEU A 534 -19.53 8.34 6.00
CA LEU A 534 -20.31 7.11 5.88
C LEU A 534 -19.91 6.43 4.56
N ASN A 535 -19.48 5.19 4.65
CA ASN A 535 -19.11 4.38 3.49
C ASN A 535 -20.07 3.19 3.37
N LEU A 536 -20.56 2.94 2.15
CA LEU A 536 -21.36 1.79 1.77
C LEU A 536 -20.61 1.03 0.67
N GLY A 537 -20.53 -0.29 0.78
CA GLY A 537 -19.83 -1.15 -0.16
C GLY A 537 -20.64 -2.38 -0.57
N PHE A 538 -20.59 -2.72 -1.84
CA PHE A 538 -21.11 -3.95 -2.43
C PHE A 538 -20.03 -4.58 -3.28
N ASN A 539 -19.74 -5.87 -3.04
CA ASN A 539 -18.71 -6.61 -3.76
C ASN A 539 -19.24 -7.98 -4.20
N VAL A 540 -18.89 -8.37 -5.40
CA VAL A 540 -19.11 -9.73 -5.94
C VAL A 540 -17.79 -10.26 -6.44
N THR A 541 -17.43 -11.48 -6.04
CA THR A 541 -16.31 -12.23 -6.60
C THR A 541 -16.84 -13.56 -7.13
N GLN A 542 -16.63 -13.79 -8.41
CA GLN A 542 -17.03 -15.03 -9.09
C GLN A 542 -15.78 -15.73 -9.61
N ARG A 543 -15.63 -17.02 -9.28
CA ARG A 543 -14.55 -17.87 -9.81
C ARG A 543 -15.16 -18.90 -10.75
N PHE A 544 -14.48 -19.16 -11.86
CA PHE A 544 -14.93 -20.14 -12.83
C PHE A 544 -13.76 -20.63 -13.68
N THR A 545 -13.91 -21.80 -14.26
CA THR A 545 -12.95 -22.36 -15.21
C THR A 545 -13.59 -22.46 -16.58
N LEU A 546 -12.90 -21.98 -17.60
CA LEU A 546 -13.35 -22.05 -18.99
C LEU A 546 -12.19 -22.52 -19.87
N GLY A 547 -12.37 -23.62 -20.60
CA GLY A 547 -11.32 -24.15 -21.47
C GLY A 547 -10.03 -24.56 -20.78
N GLY A 548 -10.09 -24.93 -19.49
CA GLY A 548 -8.91 -25.26 -18.68
C GLY A 548 -8.23 -24.05 -18.00
N THR A 549 -8.63 -22.82 -18.35
CA THR A 549 -8.16 -21.58 -17.75
C THR A 549 -8.99 -21.22 -16.52
N SER A 550 -8.33 -20.88 -15.41
CA SER A 550 -8.99 -20.38 -14.20
C SER A 550 -9.19 -18.87 -14.27
N PHE A 551 -10.41 -18.43 -13.98
CA PHE A 551 -10.78 -17.01 -13.93
C PHE A 551 -11.29 -16.61 -12.56
N THR A 552 -10.87 -15.42 -12.11
CA THR A 552 -11.49 -14.72 -11.00
C THR A 552 -11.99 -13.35 -11.47
N ALA A 553 -13.31 -13.18 -11.51
CA ALA A 553 -13.96 -11.92 -11.85
C ALA A 553 -14.44 -11.25 -10.57
N THR A 554 -14.13 -9.96 -10.38
CA THR A 554 -14.60 -9.16 -9.25
C THR A 554 -15.30 -7.90 -9.73
N THR A 555 -16.34 -7.52 -9.00
CA THR A 555 -17.02 -6.23 -9.18
C THR A 555 -17.24 -5.58 -7.84
N ASP A 556 -16.86 -4.32 -7.73
CA ASP A 556 -16.96 -3.52 -6.53
C ASP A 556 -17.74 -2.24 -6.81
N ILE A 557 -18.64 -1.89 -5.92
CA ILE A 557 -19.37 -0.61 -5.93
C ILE A 557 -19.24 0.00 -4.54
N TYR A 558 -18.82 1.25 -4.47
CA TYR A 558 -18.69 2.00 -3.23
C TYR A 558 -19.35 3.36 -3.33
N HIS A 559 -20.01 3.76 -2.25
CA HIS A 559 -20.56 5.09 -2.07
C HIS A 559 -20.09 5.64 -0.74
N THR A 560 -19.40 6.80 -0.77
CA THR A 560 -18.89 7.46 0.44
C THR A 560 -19.42 8.89 0.47
N THR A 561 -20.01 9.27 1.60
CA THR A 561 -20.39 10.65 1.88
C THR A 561 -19.53 11.20 3.01
N PHE A 562 -19.23 12.50 2.93
CA PHE A 562 -18.43 13.19 3.94
C PHE A 562 -19.23 14.32 4.60
N GLN A 563 -18.92 14.54 5.87
CA GLN A 563 -19.32 15.73 6.63
C GLN A 563 -18.07 16.46 7.09
N ASN A 564 -18.11 17.79 7.11
CA ASN A 564 -17.02 18.64 7.55
C ASN A 564 -15.68 18.39 6.82
N GLN A 565 -15.71 17.95 5.57
CA GLN A 565 -14.47 17.67 4.82
C GLN A 565 -13.62 18.94 4.72
N VAL A 566 -12.31 18.82 4.97
CA VAL A 566 -11.37 19.93 4.91
C VAL A 566 -10.54 19.84 3.64
N PHE A 567 -10.43 20.92 2.92
CA PHE A 567 -9.56 21.02 1.75
C PHE A 567 -9.22 22.48 1.45
N PRO A 568 -8.06 22.73 0.84
CA PRO A 568 -7.75 24.04 0.32
C PRO A 568 -8.65 24.37 -0.88
N ASN A 569 -9.25 25.54 -0.87
CA ASN A 569 -9.98 26.04 -2.03
C ASN A 569 -9.00 26.70 -3.01
N TYR A 570 -8.71 26.01 -4.11
CA TYR A 570 -7.83 26.48 -5.17
C TYR A 570 -8.55 27.27 -6.28
N ASP A 571 -9.89 27.20 -6.32
CA ASP A 571 -10.69 27.76 -7.42
C ASP A 571 -11.10 29.21 -7.19
N SER A 572 -11.17 29.66 -5.94
CA SER A 572 -11.68 31.01 -5.59
C SER A 572 -10.66 32.10 -5.87
N THR A 573 -9.37 31.84 -5.66
CA THR A 573 -8.29 32.82 -5.89
C THR A 573 -6.96 32.10 -6.13
N THR A 574 -6.12 32.71 -6.94
CA THR A 574 -4.80 32.17 -7.26
C THR A 574 -3.72 32.52 -6.24
N ASN A 575 -3.96 33.51 -5.38
CA ASN A 575 -2.96 34.05 -4.44
C ASN A 575 -3.13 33.54 -3.02
N VAL A 576 -4.31 33.02 -2.68
CA VAL A 576 -4.67 32.60 -1.32
C VAL A 576 -5.31 31.22 -1.37
N ALA A 577 -4.90 30.32 -0.50
CA ALA A 577 -5.59 29.08 -0.22
C ALA A 577 -6.43 29.24 1.06
N ILE A 578 -7.74 29.29 0.91
CA ILE A 578 -8.66 29.35 2.05
C ILE A 578 -8.98 27.94 2.51
N ILE A 579 -8.76 27.68 3.79
CA ILE A 579 -8.98 26.37 4.43
C ILE A 579 -10.13 26.50 5.42
N SER A 580 -11.14 25.66 5.22
CA SER A 580 -12.34 25.60 6.05
C SER A 580 -12.95 24.20 6.01
N ASN A 581 -13.86 23.91 6.95
CA ASN A 581 -14.72 22.75 6.83
C ASN A 581 -15.79 22.99 5.76
N PHE A 582 -15.87 22.09 4.79
CA PHE A 582 -16.92 22.11 3.78
C PHE A 582 -18.22 21.56 4.38
N THR A 583 -19.24 22.39 4.46
CA THR A 583 -20.56 22.04 5.04
C THR A 583 -21.55 21.52 4.01
N GLY A 584 -21.22 21.57 2.72
CA GLY A 584 -22.04 21.05 1.63
C GLY A 584 -21.90 19.54 1.44
N THR A 585 -22.55 19.01 0.42
CA THR A 585 -22.50 17.60 0.06
C THR A 585 -21.18 17.25 -0.64
N SER A 586 -20.43 16.31 -0.10
CA SER A 586 -19.23 15.74 -0.70
C SER A 586 -19.39 14.22 -0.85
N ILE A 587 -19.21 13.73 -2.06
CA ILE A 587 -19.51 12.34 -2.45
C ILE A 587 -18.36 11.74 -3.26
N SER A 588 -18.06 10.48 -2.99
CA SER A 588 -17.27 9.61 -3.86
C SER A 588 -18.08 8.37 -4.24
N ASN A 589 -18.32 8.19 -5.54
CA ASN A 589 -18.87 6.97 -6.11
C ASN A 589 -17.77 6.24 -6.87
N GLY A 590 -17.49 5.00 -6.48
CA GLY A 590 -16.49 4.15 -7.09
C GLY A 590 -17.11 2.88 -7.66
N PHE A 591 -16.79 2.54 -8.90
CA PHE A 591 -17.05 1.25 -9.51
C PHE A 591 -15.72 0.67 -9.99
N GLN A 592 -15.47 -0.62 -9.69
CA GLN A 592 -14.33 -1.37 -10.21
C GLN A 592 -14.81 -2.71 -10.72
N ALA A 593 -14.36 -3.08 -11.91
CA ALA A 593 -14.45 -4.43 -12.43
C ALA A 593 -13.04 -4.95 -12.73
N GLU A 594 -12.74 -6.18 -12.30
CA GLU A 594 -11.44 -6.80 -12.50
C GLU A 594 -11.59 -8.25 -12.89
N LEU A 595 -10.77 -8.69 -13.84
CA LEU A 595 -10.64 -10.07 -14.28
C LEU A 595 -9.18 -10.50 -14.14
N ILE A 596 -8.94 -11.55 -13.37
CA ILE A 596 -7.67 -12.25 -13.26
C ILE A 596 -7.82 -13.59 -13.95
N ALA A 597 -6.87 -13.99 -14.78
CA ALA A 597 -6.86 -15.22 -15.51
C ALA A 597 -5.49 -15.89 -15.49
N ASP A 598 -5.42 -17.12 -14.98
CA ASP A 598 -4.27 -18.00 -15.09
C ASP A 598 -4.41 -18.77 -16.42
N VAL A 599 -3.98 -18.10 -17.52
CA VAL A 599 -4.24 -18.58 -18.90
C VAL A 599 -3.53 -19.90 -19.18
N SER A 600 -2.34 -20.06 -18.62
CA SER A 600 -1.58 -21.29 -18.67
C SER A 600 -0.60 -21.32 -17.49
N SER A 601 0.13 -22.42 -17.31
CA SER A 601 1.22 -22.51 -16.33
C SER A 601 2.38 -21.54 -16.60
N THR A 602 2.31 -20.68 -17.61
CA THR A 602 3.36 -19.76 -18.03
C THR A 602 2.84 -18.35 -18.34
N VAL A 603 1.53 -18.12 -18.28
CA VAL A 603 0.94 -16.81 -18.65
C VAL A 603 -0.18 -16.46 -17.69
N ASP A 604 0.00 -15.34 -16.99
CA ASP A 604 -1.00 -14.71 -16.14
C ASP A 604 -1.46 -13.39 -16.77
N LEU A 605 -2.75 -13.12 -16.68
CA LEU A 605 -3.37 -11.90 -17.17
C LEU A 605 -4.24 -11.27 -16.09
N ARG A 606 -4.12 -9.96 -15.94
CA ARG A 606 -5.02 -9.13 -15.11
C ARG A 606 -5.50 -7.96 -15.93
N VAL A 607 -6.79 -7.71 -15.93
CA VAL A 607 -7.40 -6.51 -16.52
C VAL A 607 -8.37 -5.92 -15.52
N ALA A 608 -8.25 -4.63 -15.27
CA ALA A 608 -9.15 -3.92 -14.38
C ALA A 608 -9.59 -2.58 -14.97
N TYR A 609 -10.84 -2.23 -14.71
CA TYR A 609 -11.44 -0.95 -15.05
C TYR A 609 -11.99 -0.29 -13.78
N ASN A 610 -11.68 1.00 -13.59
CA ASN A 610 -12.19 1.82 -12.52
C ASN A 610 -12.96 3.02 -13.09
N TYR A 611 -14.15 3.26 -12.54
CA TYR A 611 -14.92 4.48 -12.74
C TYR A 611 -15.05 5.19 -11.39
N LEU A 612 -14.60 6.46 -11.34
CA LEU A 612 -14.53 7.26 -10.12
C LEU A 612 -15.26 8.59 -10.34
N ASP A 613 -16.37 8.79 -9.66
CA ASP A 613 -17.14 10.03 -9.72
C ASP A 613 -17.09 10.72 -8.34
N VAL A 614 -16.04 11.53 -8.15
CA VAL A 614 -15.73 12.21 -6.89
C VAL A 614 -16.04 13.70 -7.06
N TYR A 615 -16.97 14.22 -6.26
CA TYR A 615 -17.45 15.57 -6.44
C TYR A 615 -17.99 16.20 -5.15
N ARG A 616 -18.18 17.51 -5.20
CA ARG A 616 -18.87 18.34 -4.22
C ARG A 616 -20.02 19.09 -4.87
N ILE A 617 -21.03 19.43 -4.09
CA ILE A 617 -22.06 20.35 -4.51
C ILE A 617 -21.72 21.72 -3.92
N VAL A 618 -21.29 22.63 -4.78
CA VAL A 618 -20.92 24.02 -4.44
C VAL A 618 -21.92 24.92 -5.12
N ASP A 619 -22.62 25.74 -4.34
CA ASP A 619 -23.68 26.68 -4.84
C ASP A 619 -24.75 25.97 -5.70
N GLY A 620 -25.09 24.73 -5.36
CA GLY A 620 -26.06 23.90 -6.08
C GLY A 620 -25.51 23.19 -7.32
N GLU A 621 -24.27 23.43 -7.70
CA GLU A 621 -23.63 22.83 -8.86
C GLU A 621 -22.66 21.70 -8.49
N LYS A 622 -22.63 20.66 -9.33
CA LYS A 622 -21.70 19.54 -9.20
C LYS A 622 -20.29 19.93 -9.64
N THR A 623 -19.36 20.01 -8.70
CA THR A 623 -17.96 20.32 -8.93
C THR A 623 -17.10 19.09 -8.68
N LEU A 624 -16.44 18.56 -9.72
CA LEU A 624 -15.54 17.40 -9.61
C LEU A 624 -14.30 17.76 -8.79
N LEU A 625 -13.79 16.83 -8.01
CA LEU A 625 -12.49 17.01 -7.35
C LEU A 625 -11.38 17.07 -8.41
N PRO A 626 -10.42 18.01 -8.27
CA PRO A 626 -9.27 18.08 -9.18
C PRO A 626 -8.34 16.87 -9.02
N PHE A 627 -7.53 16.62 -10.05
CA PHE A 627 -6.51 15.57 -10.12
C PHE A 627 -7.07 14.13 -9.93
N ASN A 628 -8.33 13.90 -10.30
CA ASN A 628 -8.97 12.60 -10.31
C ASN A 628 -9.37 12.18 -11.72
N ALA A 629 -8.74 11.13 -12.25
CA ALA A 629 -9.15 10.52 -13.51
C ALA A 629 -10.45 9.74 -13.31
N LYS A 630 -11.51 10.16 -14.01
CA LYS A 630 -12.84 9.54 -13.93
C LYS A 630 -12.83 8.08 -14.44
N HIS A 631 -12.01 7.80 -15.44
CA HIS A 631 -11.85 6.50 -16.06
C HIS A 631 -10.40 6.04 -15.96
N ARG A 632 -10.18 4.83 -15.48
CA ARG A 632 -8.84 4.23 -15.41
C ARG A 632 -8.90 2.78 -15.83
N VAL A 633 -7.88 2.31 -16.55
CA VAL A 633 -7.72 0.92 -16.96
C VAL A 633 -6.33 0.45 -16.53
N LEU A 634 -6.25 -0.77 -16.00
CA LEU A 634 -5.03 -1.50 -15.77
C LEU A 634 -5.03 -2.77 -16.61
N GLY A 635 -3.91 -3.04 -17.28
CA GLY A 635 -3.59 -4.32 -17.88
C GLY A 635 -2.24 -4.81 -17.38
N VAL A 636 -2.17 -6.03 -16.88
CA VAL A 636 -0.94 -6.70 -16.47
C VAL A 636 -0.83 -8.01 -17.20
N ILE A 637 0.30 -8.26 -17.83
CA ILE A 637 0.63 -9.51 -18.51
C ILE A 637 1.95 -9.99 -17.92
N SER A 638 1.94 -11.20 -17.35
CA SER A 638 3.14 -11.87 -16.86
C SER A 638 3.36 -13.14 -17.66
N ILE A 639 4.54 -13.29 -18.24
CA ILE A 639 4.97 -14.48 -18.96
C ILE A 639 6.20 -15.03 -18.24
N HIS A 640 6.14 -16.28 -17.80
CA HIS A 640 7.22 -16.88 -17.04
C HIS A 640 7.49 -18.31 -17.47
N SER A 641 8.68 -18.81 -17.19
CA SER A 641 9.00 -20.23 -17.41
C SER A 641 8.23 -21.10 -16.40
N PRO A 642 7.88 -22.36 -16.73
CA PRO A 642 7.21 -23.28 -15.81
C PRO A 642 8.00 -23.52 -14.50
N GLN A 643 9.32 -23.51 -14.59
CA GLN A 643 10.21 -23.35 -13.45
C GLN A 643 10.65 -21.88 -13.44
N PRO A 644 10.60 -21.16 -12.31
CA PRO A 644 10.80 -19.71 -12.28
C PRO A 644 12.26 -19.32 -12.55
N ARG A 645 12.75 -19.59 -13.78
CA ARG A 645 14.09 -19.22 -14.25
C ARG A 645 14.10 -17.86 -14.88
N TRP A 646 13.01 -17.48 -15.55
CA TRP A 646 12.84 -16.15 -16.13
C TRP A 646 11.37 -15.74 -16.10
N GLN A 647 11.16 -14.44 -16.04
CA GLN A 647 9.85 -13.80 -16.08
C GLN A 647 9.93 -12.51 -16.89
N PHE A 648 8.88 -12.23 -17.64
CA PHE A 648 8.70 -11.00 -18.38
C PHE A 648 7.33 -10.40 -18.04
N ASP A 649 7.32 -9.18 -17.52
CA ASP A 649 6.12 -8.48 -17.05
C ASP A 649 5.87 -7.24 -17.90
N VAL A 650 4.62 -6.99 -18.22
CA VAL A 650 4.14 -5.77 -18.87
C VAL A 650 2.98 -5.19 -18.09
N ASN A 651 3.10 -3.95 -17.64
CA ASN A 651 2.07 -3.21 -16.93
C ASN A 651 1.62 -2.02 -17.78
N ILE A 652 0.33 -1.86 -17.99
CA ILE A 652 -0.27 -0.80 -18.81
C ILE A 652 -1.32 -0.09 -17.97
N HIS A 653 -1.11 1.20 -17.70
CA HIS A 653 -2.06 2.06 -17.01
C HIS A 653 -2.60 3.12 -17.98
N TYR A 654 -3.90 3.17 -18.15
CA TYR A 654 -4.58 4.27 -18.81
C TYR A 654 -5.27 5.17 -17.81
N TYR A 655 -5.04 6.46 -17.92
CA TYR A 655 -5.67 7.51 -17.14
C TYR A 655 -6.49 8.39 -18.08
N GLY A 656 -7.78 8.51 -17.80
CA GLY A 656 -8.67 9.43 -18.48
C GLY A 656 -8.40 10.89 -18.10
N GLU A 657 -9.20 11.76 -18.65
CA GLU A 657 -9.17 13.20 -18.35
C GLU A 657 -9.41 13.49 -16.86
N GLN A 658 -8.70 14.47 -16.32
CA GLN A 658 -8.78 14.93 -14.94
C GLN A 658 -9.12 16.42 -14.94
N ARG A 659 -10.09 16.83 -14.12
CA ARG A 659 -10.31 18.26 -13.86
C ARG A 659 -9.07 18.87 -13.21
N LEU A 660 -8.68 20.07 -13.63
CA LEU A 660 -7.63 20.87 -13.01
C LEU A 660 -8.25 22.08 -12.29
N PRO A 661 -7.58 22.66 -11.28
CA PRO A 661 -8.03 23.89 -10.64
C PRO A 661 -8.14 25.04 -11.63
N ASN A 662 -9.05 25.98 -11.37
CA ASN A 662 -9.24 27.15 -12.22
C ASN A 662 -8.05 28.10 -12.12
N THR A 663 -7.52 28.49 -13.29
CA THR A 663 -6.41 29.46 -13.44
C THR A 663 -6.76 30.64 -14.32
N ASP A 664 -8.04 30.91 -14.60
CA ASP A 664 -8.49 32.00 -15.47
C ASP A 664 -8.10 33.39 -14.96
N MET A 665 -7.88 33.53 -13.64
CA MET A 665 -7.41 34.76 -13.01
C MET A 665 -5.92 35.05 -13.25
N LEU A 666 -5.14 34.07 -13.72
CA LEU A 666 -3.73 34.24 -14.07
C LEU A 666 -3.58 34.93 -15.43
N VAL A 667 -2.44 35.55 -15.65
CA VAL A 667 -2.06 36.04 -16.99
C VAL A 667 -2.04 34.86 -17.97
N GLN A 668 -2.33 35.13 -19.23
CA GLN A 668 -2.52 34.09 -20.26
C GLN A 668 -1.37 33.08 -20.35
N GLU A 669 -0.14 33.52 -20.12
CA GLU A 669 1.07 32.70 -20.15
C GLU A 669 1.07 31.59 -19.09
N TYR A 670 0.46 31.81 -17.93
CA TYR A 670 0.46 30.87 -16.77
C TYR A 670 -0.80 30.05 -16.66
N ARG A 671 -1.78 30.29 -17.54
CA ARG A 671 -3.05 29.56 -17.50
C ARG A 671 -2.85 28.10 -17.84
N GLN A 672 -3.43 27.25 -17.02
CA GLN A 672 -3.50 25.82 -17.24
C GLN A 672 -4.85 25.47 -17.90
N PRO A 673 -4.93 24.38 -18.68
CA PRO A 673 -6.21 23.93 -19.22
C PRO A 673 -7.16 23.53 -18.08
N ALA A 674 -8.47 23.62 -18.31
CA ALA A 674 -9.49 23.19 -17.33
C ALA A 674 -9.43 21.69 -17.00
N ALA A 675 -8.83 20.90 -17.91
CA ALA A 675 -8.64 19.46 -17.73
C ALA A 675 -7.33 18.97 -18.34
N SER A 676 -6.78 17.89 -17.77
CA SER A 676 -5.61 17.21 -18.29
C SER A 676 -5.93 16.47 -19.59
N LYS A 677 -4.92 16.16 -20.39
CA LYS A 677 -5.05 15.17 -21.46
C LYS A 677 -5.08 13.76 -20.87
N PRO A 678 -5.84 12.82 -21.46
CA PRO A 678 -5.70 11.41 -21.12
C PRO A 678 -4.33 10.90 -21.53
N PHE A 679 -3.80 9.92 -20.79
CA PHE A 679 -2.47 9.35 -21.05
C PHE A 679 -2.38 7.88 -20.67
N THR A 680 -1.36 7.23 -21.23
CA THR A 680 -1.06 5.82 -20.93
C THR A 680 0.39 5.71 -20.46
N LEU A 681 0.60 4.97 -19.37
CA LEU A 681 1.93 4.59 -18.88
C LEU A 681 2.10 3.09 -19.10
N THR A 682 3.22 2.71 -19.69
CA THR A 682 3.56 1.31 -19.91
C THR A 682 4.92 1.04 -19.29
N SER A 683 4.99 0.04 -18.44
CA SER A 683 6.21 -0.43 -17.81
C SER A 683 6.48 -1.88 -18.18
N ILE A 684 7.74 -2.22 -18.38
CA ILE A 684 8.19 -3.58 -18.71
C ILE A 684 9.33 -3.98 -17.78
N GLN A 685 9.37 -5.24 -17.41
CA GLN A 685 10.48 -5.81 -16.66
C GLN A 685 10.80 -7.22 -17.15
N TYR A 686 12.07 -7.51 -17.25
CA TYR A 686 12.62 -8.86 -17.43
C TYR A 686 13.39 -9.27 -16.17
N THR A 687 13.12 -10.44 -15.66
CA THR A 687 13.78 -11.04 -14.50
C THR A 687 14.36 -12.37 -14.88
N GLN A 688 15.64 -12.58 -14.57
CA GLN A 688 16.36 -13.85 -14.73
C GLN A 688 16.79 -14.38 -13.37
N SER A 689 16.24 -15.50 -12.96
CA SER A 689 16.53 -16.14 -11.69
C SER A 689 17.54 -17.29 -11.84
N PHE A 690 18.52 -17.31 -10.96
CA PHE A 690 19.46 -18.41 -10.72
C PHE A 690 19.24 -18.92 -9.28
N LYS A 691 19.89 -19.99 -8.92
CA LYS A 691 19.66 -20.63 -7.60
C LYS A 691 19.71 -19.67 -6.40
N ARG A 692 20.63 -18.67 -6.40
CA ARG A 692 20.84 -17.72 -5.28
C ARG A 692 20.86 -16.27 -5.72
N ILE A 693 20.81 -16.01 -7.01
CA ILE A 693 20.99 -14.68 -7.58
C ILE A 693 19.87 -14.46 -8.60
N GLU A 694 19.30 -13.26 -8.59
CA GLU A 694 18.31 -12.81 -9.54
C GLU A 694 18.76 -11.49 -10.15
N PHE A 695 18.83 -11.43 -11.48
CA PHE A 695 19.04 -10.21 -12.23
C PHE A 695 17.72 -9.72 -12.78
N PHE A 696 17.48 -8.44 -12.68
CA PHE A 696 16.31 -7.84 -13.32
C PHE A 696 16.68 -6.53 -14.01
N ALA A 697 16.00 -6.26 -15.11
CA ALA A 697 16.12 -5.02 -15.86
C ALA A 697 14.74 -4.60 -16.35
N GLY A 698 14.44 -3.32 -16.32
CA GLY A 698 13.14 -2.82 -16.70
C GLY A 698 13.18 -1.40 -17.22
N CYS A 699 12.02 -0.98 -17.68
CA CYS A 699 11.79 0.36 -18.16
C CYS A 699 10.39 0.80 -17.73
N GLU A 700 10.32 1.81 -16.88
CA GLU A 700 9.05 2.49 -16.56
C GLU A 700 8.77 3.57 -17.62
N ASN A 701 7.47 3.78 -17.87
CA ASN A 701 7.02 4.79 -18.83
C ASN A 701 7.77 4.70 -20.17
N VAL A 702 7.69 3.52 -20.81
CA VAL A 702 8.40 3.17 -22.06
C VAL A 702 8.22 4.22 -23.16
N PHE A 703 7.02 4.83 -23.24
CA PHE A 703 6.70 5.82 -24.27
C PHE A 703 7.11 7.25 -23.92
N ASP A 704 7.81 7.45 -22.80
CA ASP A 704 8.34 8.75 -22.33
C ASP A 704 7.28 9.85 -22.22
N PHE A 705 6.07 9.50 -21.80
CA PHE A 705 5.03 10.50 -21.54
C PHE A 705 5.42 11.37 -20.36
N ARG A 706 5.31 12.69 -20.50
CA ARG A 706 5.57 13.65 -19.43
C ARG A 706 4.52 14.75 -19.41
N GLN A 707 4.16 15.16 -18.22
CA GLN A 707 3.51 16.45 -18.00
C GLN A 707 4.55 17.54 -18.24
N LYS A 708 4.28 18.41 -19.20
CA LYS A 708 5.19 19.51 -19.51
C LYS A 708 4.87 20.71 -18.62
N ARG A 709 5.91 21.36 -18.09
CA ARG A 709 5.82 22.59 -17.29
C ARG A 709 4.75 22.49 -16.20
N PRO A 710 4.93 21.56 -15.26
CA PRO A 710 3.95 21.31 -14.21
C PRO A 710 3.90 22.42 -13.16
N ILE A 711 4.90 23.32 -13.16
CA ILE A 711 5.01 24.43 -12.22
C ILE A 711 4.44 25.70 -12.85
N VAL A 712 3.46 26.30 -12.21
CA VAL A 712 2.87 27.55 -12.65
C VAL A 712 3.78 28.71 -12.27
N ASN A 713 4.02 29.64 -13.19
CA ASN A 713 4.90 30.82 -13.03
C ASN A 713 6.32 30.44 -12.56
N TRP A 714 6.89 29.39 -13.15
CA TRP A 714 8.21 28.86 -12.82
C TRP A 714 9.34 29.91 -13.03
N GLN A 715 9.14 30.89 -13.92
CA GLN A 715 10.08 31.99 -14.17
C GLN A 715 10.24 32.93 -12.94
N ASN A 716 9.21 33.01 -12.08
CA ASN A 716 9.19 33.90 -10.90
C ASN A 716 8.82 33.12 -9.63
N PRO A 717 9.69 32.22 -9.14
CA PRO A 717 9.34 31.27 -8.07
C PRO A 717 9.11 31.92 -6.71
N PHE A 718 9.48 33.19 -6.53
CA PHE A 718 9.20 33.95 -5.30
C PHE A 718 7.95 34.85 -5.41
N SER A 719 7.14 34.68 -6.47
CA SER A 719 5.88 35.41 -6.62
C SER A 719 4.70 34.68 -5.94
N GLN A 720 3.63 35.40 -5.63
CA GLN A 720 2.38 34.82 -5.10
C GLN A 720 1.69 33.87 -6.09
N GLN A 721 2.00 33.95 -7.36
CA GLN A 721 1.42 33.12 -8.41
C GLN A 721 2.24 31.85 -8.70
N PHE A 722 3.37 31.66 -8.01
CA PHE A 722 4.15 30.43 -8.12
C PHE A 722 3.38 29.27 -7.47
N ASP A 723 3.13 28.20 -8.22
CA ASP A 723 2.35 27.07 -7.74
C ASP A 723 2.89 25.73 -8.25
N THR A 724 3.16 24.84 -7.31
CA THR A 724 3.73 23.49 -7.52
C THR A 724 2.70 22.37 -7.35
N SER A 725 1.42 22.71 -7.20
CA SER A 725 0.35 21.74 -6.91
C SER A 725 -0.25 21.05 -8.14
N PHE A 726 0.12 21.47 -9.37
CA PHE A 726 -0.48 20.98 -10.62
C PHE A 726 0.11 19.62 -11.08
N ALA A 727 0.26 18.66 -10.17
CA ALA A 727 0.77 17.32 -10.47
C ALA A 727 -0.37 16.39 -10.94
N TRP A 728 -0.66 16.31 -12.25
CA TRP A 728 -1.66 15.42 -12.81
C TRP A 728 -1.09 14.24 -13.60
N GLY A 729 0.17 14.26 -13.96
CA GLY A 729 0.88 13.24 -14.72
C GLY A 729 2.34 13.12 -14.29
N PRO A 730 3.08 12.12 -14.81
CA PRO A 730 4.49 11.95 -14.49
C PRO A 730 5.32 13.12 -15.03
N THR A 731 6.29 13.57 -14.26
CA THR A 731 7.21 14.66 -14.60
C THR A 731 8.53 14.13 -15.15
N ARG A 732 9.04 13.02 -14.61
CA ARG A 732 10.38 12.50 -14.92
C ARG A 732 10.53 11.72 -16.24
N GLY A 733 9.42 11.32 -16.89
CA GLY A 733 9.46 10.59 -18.15
C GLY A 733 9.93 9.14 -18.02
N ARG A 734 10.63 8.64 -19.07
CA ARG A 734 11.14 7.27 -19.12
C ARG A 734 12.26 7.04 -18.10
N GLU A 735 12.14 5.94 -17.35
CA GLU A 735 13.17 5.48 -16.44
C GLU A 735 13.57 4.04 -16.75
N MET A 736 14.85 3.82 -17.04
CA MET A 736 15.44 2.49 -17.18
C MET A 736 16.14 2.13 -15.88
N TYR A 737 16.06 0.86 -15.48
CA TYR A 737 16.75 0.37 -14.29
C TYR A 737 17.31 -1.03 -14.50
N VAL A 738 18.34 -1.32 -13.74
CA VAL A 738 18.91 -2.66 -13.61
C VAL A 738 19.12 -2.96 -12.14
N GLY A 739 18.96 -4.21 -11.77
CA GLY A 739 19.17 -4.63 -10.39
C GLY A 739 19.61 -6.05 -10.23
N LEU A 740 20.09 -6.32 -9.03
CA LEU A 740 20.59 -7.62 -8.58
C LEU A 740 19.97 -7.93 -7.23
N ARG A 741 19.40 -9.12 -7.07
CA ARG A 741 18.95 -9.67 -5.78
C ARG A 741 19.74 -10.93 -5.47
N MET A 742 20.24 -11.04 -4.25
CA MET A 742 20.95 -12.21 -3.75
C MET A 742 20.24 -12.77 -2.52
N ARG A 743 20.15 -14.09 -2.43
CA ARG A 743 19.56 -14.84 -1.32
C ARG A 743 20.47 -16.02 -0.97
N VAL A 744 20.75 -16.21 0.30
CA VAL A 744 21.63 -17.27 0.80
C VAL A 744 20.95 -18.00 1.94
#